data_8dd3aa8eeb68159b6e8da89971458d81
#
_entry.id   8dd3aa8eeb68159b6e8da89971458d81
#
_cell.length_a   1.000
_cell.length_b   1.000
_cell.length_c   1.000
_cell.angle_alpha   90.00
_cell.angle_beta   90.00
_cell.angle_gamma   90.00
#
_symmetry.space_group_name_H-M   'P 1'
#
loop_
_entity.id
_entity.type
_entity.pdbx_description
1 polymer ?
#
loop_
_entity_poly.entity_id
_entity_poly.type
_entity_poly.pdbx_seq_one_letter_code
_entity_poly.pdbx_strand_id
1 'polypeptide(L)'
;MRGAFMISVKAYLGYPYPLGATWMGNGVNFALFSETATSVELCLFDNVDATEENIRIPVTEHTDQVWHVFLPDVRPGQLYGFRVAGPYDPERGLRFNSSKLLLDPYAKAIAGEVSWADEMFGYVVGSKDEDLTRDFRDDAWGVPKSVVIDAAFDWQGDKRPGIPLHSSVIYELHVKGFSKLWPDVPEKLRGTYAALGTPAAIDYFKQLGVTAIELLPVHAHIDDKVLIDRGLSNYWGYNTIGFFAPHTQYSSSGQMGEQVVEFKSIVRSLHAAGIEVILDVVYNHTAEGNHLGPTLCFRGIDNLAYYRLQPDNPRFYLDFTGTGNTFNLLHPRTLQLVMDSLRYWVLEMHVDGFRFDLAVSLGRDHEGVNKLHAFFEIIHQDPVLSQVKLIAEPWDVGEGGYQVGNFPVLWAEWNGKYRDTVRSFWKGDEGRIGELGSRLTGSPDLYQHNGRRPYASINFVTAHDGFTLSDLVSYNEKHNQLNGDANNDGDNNNLSWNCGVEGPTDDPQINALRERQRRNFLTTLFLSQGVPMLAGGDERGRSQNGNNNAYCQDNEISWLDWMHDEKQIQFLELTRKLIWFRNAHPVFRRPKFFQGRRIRGSEIRDVMWFNPGGSEMSEEEWASPFVRCIGMLLSGDAIDVLSFEGEPIRDDTFLLLINAHYEPIPFVLPGQEQIEWQLILDTMGPNGFLAEPKKFASGDDVHLGGRALCLLQLVSGAQAQAREESWKKRHVEFPPITAEEERARGT
;
A
#
# COMPACT_ATOMS: atom_id res chain seq x y z
N MET A 1 5.21 -55.11 -22.36
CA MET A 1 5.61 -54.04 -23.30
C MET A 1 4.33 -53.28 -23.67
N ARG A 2 4.02 -52.23 -22.99
CA ARG A 2 3.01 -51.26 -23.43
C ARG A 2 3.79 -50.18 -24.21
N GLY A 3 3.59 -50.13 -25.53
CA GLY A 3 4.16 -49.09 -26.37
C GLY A 3 3.65 -47.72 -25.90
N ALA A 4 4.53 -46.89 -25.37
CA ALA A 4 4.26 -45.48 -25.16
C ALA A 4 4.00 -44.87 -26.55
N PHE A 5 2.76 -44.52 -26.83
CA PHE A 5 2.45 -43.57 -27.90
C PHE A 5 3.11 -42.25 -27.48
N MET A 6 4.27 -41.92 -28.03
CA MET A 6 4.79 -40.57 -28.00
C MET A 6 3.76 -39.69 -28.73
N ILE A 7 3.00 -38.92 -28.01
CA ILE A 7 2.17 -37.84 -28.58
C ILE A 7 3.17 -36.83 -29.16
N SER A 8 3.34 -36.85 -30.47
CA SER A 8 4.15 -35.86 -31.18
C SER A 8 3.37 -34.55 -31.19
N VAL A 9 3.67 -33.64 -30.26
CA VAL A 9 3.15 -32.29 -30.33
C VAL A 9 3.79 -31.57 -31.53
N LYS A 10 2.95 -31.00 -32.40
CA LYS A 10 3.43 -30.20 -33.52
C LYS A 10 3.99 -28.88 -32.97
N ALA A 11 5.22 -28.58 -33.29
CA ALA A 11 5.88 -27.30 -32.97
C ALA A 11 6.16 -26.58 -34.29
N TYR A 12 5.86 -25.28 -34.31
CA TYR A 12 6.14 -24.39 -35.45
C TYR A 12 7.01 -23.22 -34.97
N LEU A 13 7.56 -22.47 -35.95
CA LEU A 13 8.20 -21.21 -35.69
C LEU A 13 7.32 -20.35 -34.81
N GLY A 14 7.64 -19.83 -33.75
CA GLY A 14 6.83 -18.90 -32.96
C GLY A 14 7.16 -17.46 -33.35
N TYR A 15 6.67 -16.55 -32.56
CA TYR A 15 7.01 -15.12 -32.62
C TYR A 15 7.80 -14.74 -31.37
N PRO A 16 8.83 -13.86 -31.46
CA PRO A 16 9.59 -13.42 -30.30
C PRO A 16 8.77 -12.50 -29.37
N TYR A 17 7.61 -12.03 -29.81
CA TYR A 17 6.71 -11.16 -29.06
C TYR A 17 5.24 -11.53 -29.28
N PRO A 18 4.36 -11.32 -28.27
CA PRO A 18 4.65 -10.91 -26.89
C PRO A 18 5.45 -11.96 -26.12
N LEU A 19 6.21 -11.52 -25.09
CA LEU A 19 6.88 -12.43 -24.17
C LEU A 19 5.86 -13.19 -23.31
N GLY A 20 6.23 -14.39 -22.86
CA GLY A 20 5.37 -15.32 -22.14
C GLY A 20 4.51 -16.18 -23.03
N ALA A 21 3.50 -16.84 -22.44
CA ALA A 21 2.52 -17.65 -23.17
C ALA A 21 1.34 -16.79 -23.65
N THR A 22 1.10 -16.77 -24.96
CA THR A 22 0.02 -15.99 -25.58
C THR A 22 -0.93 -16.89 -26.36
N TRP A 23 -2.21 -16.95 -25.94
CA TRP A 23 -3.26 -17.62 -26.67
C TRP A 23 -3.65 -16.83 -27.93
N MET A 24 -3.53 -17.44 -29.11
CA MET A 24 -3.77 -16.81 -30.40
C MET A 24 -5.08 -17.29 -31.09
N GLY A 25 -5.98 -17.93 -30.34
CA GLY A 25 -7.25 -18.45 -30.85
C GLY A 25 -7.14 -19.84 -31.52
N ASN A 26 -6.00 -20.21 -32.05
CA ASN A 26 -5.74 -21.49 -32.72
C ASN A 26 -4.53 -22.26 -32.19
N GLY A 27 -3.88 -21.74 -31.16
CA GLY A 27 -2.69 -22.32 -30.52
C GLY A 27 -2.05 -21.28 -29.59
N VAL A 28 -0.95 -21.63 -28.96
CA VAL A 28 -0.23 -20.79 -28.00
C VAL A 28 1.17 -20.49 -28.51
N ASN A 29 1.52 -19.23 -28.52
CA ASN A 29 2.90 -18.78 -28.73
C ASN A 29 3.59 -18.65 -27.37
N PHE A 30 4.74 -19.27 -27.23
CA PHE A 30 5.62 -19.17 -26.06
C PHE A 30 6.88 -18.41 -26.47
N ALA A 31 7.26 -17.41 -25.68
CA ALA A 31 8.44 -16.59 -25.93
C ALA A 31 9.14 -16.28 -24.60
N LEU A 32 10.40 -16.69 -24.45
CA LEU A 32 11.22 -16.55 -23.25
C LEU A 32 12.51 -15.77 -23.57
N PHE A 33 12.77 -14.68 -22.86
CA PHE A 33 14.04 -13.98 -22.93
C PHE A 33 15.10 -14.71 -22.09
N SER A 34 16.25 -14.98 -22.70
CA SER A 34 17.49 -15.35 -22.02
C SER A 34 18.67 -15.05 -22.97
N GLU A 35 19.57 -14.19 -22.53
CA GLU A 35 20.69 -13.71 -23.33
C GLU A 35 21.82 -14.74 -23.41
N THR A 36 22.10 -15.39 -22.29
CA THR A 36 23.29 -16.25 -22.14
C THR A 36 23.00 -17.76 -22.09
N ALA A 37 21.73 -18.15 -22.22
CA ALA A 37 21.33 -19.56 -22.32
C ALA A 37 21.89 -20.23 -23.59
N THR A 38 22.25 -21.50 -23.48
CA THR A 38 22.69 -22.32 -24.63
C THR A 38 21.59 -23.17 -25.23
N SER A 39 20.56 -23.51 -24.46
CA SER A 39 19.34 -24.15 -24.94
C SER A 39 18.18 -23.92 -23.96
N VAL A 40 16.97 -23.95 -24.48
CA VAL A 40 15.71 -23.84 -23.73
C VAL A 40 14.81 -25.01 -24.10
N GLU A 41 14.17 -25.61 -23.12
CA GLU A 41 13.15 -26.62 -23.28
C GLU A 41 11.84 -26.13 -22.63
N LEU A 42 10.74 -26.18 -23.37
CA LEU A 42 9.40 -25.95 -22.85
C LEU A 42 8.84 -27.28 -22.34
N CYS A 43 8.45 -27.30 -21.07
CA CYS A 43 7.90 -28.46 -20.38
C CYS A 43 6.39 -28.29 -20.20
N LEU A 44 5.58 -29.29 -20.63
CA LEU A 44 4.13 -29.29 -20.46
C LEU A 44 3.72 -30.30 -19.41
N PHE A 45 2.69 -29.99 -18.63
CA PHE A 45 2.18 -30.83 -17.55
C PHE A 45 0.68 -31.02 -17.69
N ASP A 46 0.17 -32.19 -17.29
CA ASP A 46 -1.26 -32.52 -17.36
C ASP A 46 -2.04 -32.11 -16.11
N ASN A 47 -1.35 -31.95 -14.98
CA ASN A 47 -1.96 -31.53 -13.71
C ASN A 47 -0.95 -30.82 -12.81
N VAL A 48 -1.46 -30.09 -11.80
CA VAL A 48 -0.66 -29.28 -10.88
C VAL A 48 0.31 -30.12 -10.06
N ASP A 49 -0.13 -31.31 -9.63
CA ASP A 49 0.64 -32.22 -8.77
C ASP A 49 1.56 -33.16 -9.56
N ALA A 50 1.73 -32.92 -10.87
CA ALA A 50 2.60 -33.74 -11.71
C ALA A 50 4.06 -33.61 -11.24
N THR A 51 4.70 -34.76 -11.01
CA THR A 51 6.07 -34.85 -10.52
C THR A 51 7.13 -34.74 -11.63
N GLU A 52 6.70 -34.90 -12.89
CA GLU A 52 7.52 -34.80 -14.08
C GLU A 52 6.69 -34.25 -15.24
N GLU A 53 7.31 -33.65 -16.22
CA GLU A 53 6.65 -33.19 -17.44
C GLU A 53 6.18 -34.32 -18.31
N ASN A 54 4.98 -34.22 -18.89
CA ASN A 54 4.44 -35.16 -19.85
C ASN A 54 5.15 -35.06 -21.20
N ILE A 55 5.52 -33.83 -21.58
CA ILE A 55 6.12 -33.51 -22.86
C ILE A 55 7.19 -32.45 -22.63
N ARG A 56 8.37 -32.68 -23.23
CA ARG A 56 9.48 -31.74 -23.29
C ARG A 56 9.74 -31.38 -24.74
N ILE A 57 9.71 -30.08 -25.05
CA ILE A 57 9.85 -29.52 -26.40
C ILE A 57 11.08 -28.66 -26.46
N PRO A 58 12.11 -29.02 -27.20
CA PRO A 58 13.24 -28.15 -27.47
C PRO A 58 12.77 -26.89 -28.21
N VAL A 59 13.09 -25.70 -27.69
CA VAL A 59 12.83 -24.43 -28.35
C VAL A 59 14.05 -24.11 -29.21
N THR A 60 13.91 -24.25 -30.52
CA THR A 60 15.05 -24.13 -31.46
C THR A 60 15.17 -22.74 -32.07
N GLU A 61 14.06 -22.00 -32.12
CA GLU A 61 14.03 -20.67 -32.70
C GLU A 61 14.43 -19.62 -31.67
N HIS A 62 15.34 -18.74 -32.10
CA HIS A 62 15.93 -17.71 -31.26
C HIS A 62 16.14 -16.41 -32.07
N THR A 63 15.45 -15.35 -31.65
CA THR A 63 15.49 -14.04 -32.30
C THR A 63 15.74 -12.95 -31.25
N ASP A 64 16.81 -12.17 -31.40
CA ASP A 64 17.14 -11.06 -30.50
C ASP A 64 17.12 -11.44 -29.01
N GLN A 65 17.79 -12.57 -28.67
CA GLN A 65 17.87 -13.12 -27.30
C GLN A 65 16.53 -13.68 -26.74
N VAL A 66 15.51 -13.85 -27.62
CA VAL A 66 14.22 -14.44 -27.25
C VAL A 66 14.07 -15.79 -27.90
N TRP A 67 13.88 -16.83 -27.09
CA TRP A 67 13.57 -18.19 -27.50
C TRP A 67 12.05 -18.32 -27.70
N HIS A 68 11.59 -18.83 -28.86
CA HIS A 68 10.17 -18.85 -29.16
C HIS A 68 9.71 -20.09 -29.93
N VAL A 69 8.48 -20.50 -29.68
CA VAL A 69 7.82 -21.65 -30.31
C VAL A 69 6.32 -21.46 -30.33
N PHE A 70 5.66 -21.87 -31.40
CA PHE A 70 4.20 -21.89 -31.48
C PHE A 70 3.68 -23.34 -31.47
N LEU A 71 2.72 -23.63 -30.59
CA LEU A 71 2.08 -24.94 -30.41
C LEU A 71 0.59 -24.86 -30.76
N PRO A 72 0.16 -25.43 -31.93
CA PRO A 72 -1.21 -25.30 -32.42
C PRO A 72 -2.22 -26.12 -31.60
N ASP A 73 -1.75 -27.16 -30.88
CA ASP A 73 -2.61 -28.08 -30.14
C ASP A 73 -2.80 -27.68 -28.66
N VAL A 74 -2.07 -26.65 -28.19
CA VAL A 74 -2.16 -26.16 -26.81
C VAL A 74 -3.30 -25.14 -26.66
N ARG A 75 -3.97 -25.15 -25.52
CA ARG A 75 -5.13 -24.31 -25.18
C ARG A 75 -4.99 -23.67 -23.82
N PRO A 76 -5.80 -22.64 -23.49
CA PRO A 76 -5.93 -22.15 -22.13
C PRO A 76 -6.22 -23.26 -21.13
N GLY A 77 -5.60 -23.17 -19.94
CA GLY A 77 -5.58 -24.22 -18.92
C GLY A 77 -4.36 -25.15 -18.99
N GLN A 78 -3.53 -25.06 -20.04
CA GLN A 78 -2.28 -25.82 -20.11
C GLN A 78 -1.29 -25.35 -19.08
N LEU A 79 -0.78 -26.28 -18.28
CA LEU A 79 0.31 -26.06 -17.32
C LEU A 79 1.66 -26.22 -18.00
N TYR A 80 2.59 -25.32 -17.71
CA TYR A 80 3.91 -25.31 -18.32
C TYR A 80 4.99 -24.70 -17.42
N GLY A 81 6.23 -24.92 -17.81
CA GLY A 81 7.43 -24.28 -17.27
C GLY A 81 8.57 -24.42 -18.26
N PHE A 82 9.74 -23.93 -17.88
CA PHE A 82 10.93 -24.01 -18.72
C PHE A 82 12.07 -24.71 -18.01
N ARG A 83 12.92 -25.38 -18.80
CA ARG A 83 14.25 -25.79 -18.36
C ARG A 83 15.27 -25.09 -19.24
N VAL A 84 16.20 -24.40 -18.61
CA VAL A 84 17.17 -23.56 -19.30
C VAL A 84 18.57 -24.08 -19.03
N ALA A 85 19.32 -24.34 -20.07
CA ALA A 85 20.71 -24.78 -19.98
C ALA A 85 21.69 -23.65 -20.35
N GLY A 86 22.83 -23.66 -19.72
CA GLY A 86 23.92 -22.73 -19.91
C GLY A 86 25.06 -23.04 -18.94
N PRO A 87 26.05 -22.18 -18.81
CA PRO A 87 27.15 -22.34 -17.88
C PRO A 87 26.64 -22.27 -16.42
N TYR A 88 27.11 -23.20 -15.58
CA TYR A 88 27.01 -23.09 -14.13
C TYR A 88 28.36 -22.68 -13.59
N ASP A 89 28.55 -21.40 -13.40
CA ASP A 89 29.78 -20.76 -12.94
C ASP A 89 29.41 -19.58 -12.00
N PRO A 90 29.02 -19.88 -10.75
CA PRO A 90 28.57 -18.87 -9.81
C PRO A 90 29.59 -17.75 -9.53
N GLU A 91 30.90 -18.05 -9.61
CA GLU A 91 31.96 -17.03 -9.44
C GLU A 91 31.86 -15.93 -10.50
N ARG A 92 31.30 -16.24 -11.68
CA ARG A 92 31.00 -15.29 -12.77
C ARG A 92 29.56 -14.88 -12.83
N GLY A 93 28.75 -15.23 -11.84
CA GLY A 93 27.32 -14.91 -11.79
C GLY A 93 26.44 -15.78 -12.68
N LEU A 94 26.94 -16.85 -13.27
CA LEU A 94 26.21 -17.75 -14.16
C LEU A 94 25.65 -18.95 -13.39
N ARG A 95 24.31 -19.12 -13.41
CA ARG A 95 23.62 -20.07 -12.53
C ARG A 95 22.63 -20.99 -13.25
N PHE A 96 22.87 -21.28 -14.52
CA PHE A 96 21.99 -22.15 -15.31
C PHE A 96 22.01 -23.59 -14.76
N ASN A 97 20.82 -24.16 -14.61
CA ASN A 97 20.68 -25.56 -14.21
C ASN A 97 19.45 -26.20 -14.84
N SER A 98 19.64 -26.92 -15.93
CA SER A 98 18.56 -27.61 -16.66
C SER A 98 17.85 -28.74 -15.90
N SER A 99 18.35 -29.11 -14.70
CA SER A 99 17.63 -30.02 -13.80
C SER A 99 16.51 -29.30 -13.02
N LYS A 100 16.45 -27.96 -13.09
CA LYS A 100 15.46 -27.15 -12.38
C LYS A 100 14.35 -26.72 -13.32
N LEU A 101 13.10 -26.91 -12.87
CA LEU A 101 11.94 -26.36 -13.54
C LEU A 101 11.79 -24.88 -13.16
N LEU A 102 11.59 -24.02 -14.14
CA LEU A 102 11.52 -22.57 -13.95
C LEU A 102 10.14 -22.05 -14.35
N LEU A 103 9.59 -21.17 -13.54
CA LEU A 103 8.41 -20.38 -13.89
C LEU A 103 8.73 -19.42 -15.04
N ASP A 104 7.72 -19.12 -15.81
CA ASP A 104 7.80 -18.05 -16.82
C ASP A 104 7.70 -16.68 -16.15
N PRO A 105 8.67 -15.77 -16.32
CA PRO A 105 8.60 -14.41 -15.80
C PRO A 105 7.35 -13.61 -16.22
N TYR A 106 6.74 -13.98 -17.35
CA TYR A 106 5.52 -13.38 -17.90
C TYR A 106 4.27 -14.22 -17.65
N ALA A 107 4.32 -15.22 -16.76
CA ALA A 107 3.15 -16.04 -16.42
C ALA A 107 2.04 -15.16 -15.83
N LYS A 108 0.84 -15.19 -16.46
CA LYS A 108 -0.34 -14.44 -16.02
C LYS A 108 -1.19 -15.18 -15.00
N ALA A 109 -0.93 -16.47 -14.81
CA ALA A 109 -1.46 -17.29 -13.75
C ALA A 109 -0.43 -18.35 -13.37
N ILE A 110 -0.39 -18.69 -12.09
CA ILE A 110 0.49 -19.71 -11.51
C ILE A 110 -0.39 -20.64 -10.69
N ALA A 111 -0.21 -21.95 -10.85
CA ALA A 111 -0.94 -22.99 -10.15
C ALA A 111 -0.01 -23.82 -9.26
N GLY A 112 -0.47 -24.13 -8.05
CA GLY A 112 0.31 -24.83 -7.03
C GLY A 112 1.12 -23.88 -6.17
N GLU A 113 1.84 -24.47 -5.22
CA GLU A 113 2.71 -23.79 -4.25
C GLU A 113 4.07 -24.47 -4.26
N VAL A 114 5.09 -23.80 -3.73
CA VAL A 114 6.41 -24.39 -3.58
C VAL A 114 6.39 -25.44 -2.45
N SER A 115 6.69 -26.69 -2.79
CA SER A 115 6.95 -27.75 -1.81
C SER A 115 8.42 -27.75 -1.47
N TRP A 116 8.76 -27.13 -0.35
CA TRP A 116 10.14 -26.87 0.02
C TRP A 116 10.96 -28.13 0.33
N ALA A 117 12.04 -28.30 -0.41
CA ALA A 117 13.09 -29.32 -0.20
C ALA A 117 14.42 -28.81 -0.78
N ASP A 118 15.50 -29.55 -0.53
CA ASP A 118 16.84 -29.15 -1.00
C ASP A 118 16.93 -29.12 -2.53
N GLU A 119 16.06 -29.85 -3.22
CA GLU A 119 15.95 -29.88 -4.67
C GLU A 119 15.52 -28.54 -5.28
N MET A 120 14.87 -27.66 -4.51
CA MET A 120 14.46 -26.32 -4.98
C MET A 120 15.67 -25.39 -5.19
N PHE A 121 16.84 -25.79 -4.77
CA PHE A 121 18.08 -25.01 -4.90
C PHE A 121 18.91 -25.50 -6.09
N GLY A 122 19.52 -24.58 -6.83
CA GLY A 122 20.38 -24.93 -7.97
C GLY A 122 21.71 -25.57 -7.60
N TYR A 123 22.02 -25.61 -6.32
CA TYR A 123 23.26 -26.13 -5.71
C TYR A 123 22.96 -27.18 -4.64
N VAL A 124 23.97 -27.94 -4.23
CA VAL A 124 23.84 -28.97 -3.18
C VAL A 124 23.82 -28.30 -1.80
N VAL A 125 22.65 -28.23 -1.18
CA VAL A 125 22.47 -27.66 0.16
C VAL A 125 23.35 -28.41 1.18
N GLY A 126 24.06 -27.65 2.01
CA GLY A 126 24.99 -28.20 3.01
C GLY A 126 26.36 -28.62 2.47
N SER A 127 26.64 -28.39 1.18
CA SER A 127 28.00 -28.55 0.62
C SER A 127 29.00 -27.61 1.30
N LYS A 128 30.26 -28.05 1.46
CA LYS A 128 31.35 -27.19 1.96
C LYS A 128 31.69 -26.03 1.01
N ASP A 129 31.46 -26.25 -0.28
CA ASP A 129 31.70 -25.28 -1.32
C ASP A 129 30.45 -24.42 -1.60
N GLU A 130 29.40 -24.55 -0.75
CA GLU A 130 28.15 -23.80 -0.84
C GLU A 130 27.51 -23.87 -2.24
N ASP A 131 27.19 -22.74 -2.84
CA ASP A 131 26.53 -22.59 -4.14
C ASP A 131 27.45 -22.93 -5.35
N LEU A 132 28.73 -23.25 -5.13
CA LEU A 132 29.63 -23.67 -6.21
C LEU A 132 29.38 -25.12 -6.66
N THR A 133 28.66 -25.91 -5.88
CA THR A 133 28.38 -27.32 -6.17
C THR A 133 27.00 -27.46 -6.80
N ARG A 134 26.91 -27.66 -8.12
CA ARG A 134 25.66 -27.82 -8.86
C ARG A 134 24.86 -29.04 -8.37
N ASP A 135 23.56 -28.88 -8.12
CA ASP A 135 22.60 -29.96 -7.85
C ASP A 135 21.98 -30.48 -9.14
N PHE A 136 21.98 -31.79 -9.35
CA PHE A 136 21.43 -32.42 -10.56
C PHE A 136 20.06 -33.10 -10.31
N ARG A 137 19.49 -33.02 -9.12
CA ARG A 137 18.19 -33.58 -8.81
C ARG A 137 17.09 -32.75 -9.49
N ASP A 138 16.04 -33.43 -9.93
CA ASP A 138 14.86 -32.80 -10.52
C ASP A 138 13.97 -32.22 -9.42
N ASP A 139 13.39 -31.06 -9.65
CA ASP A 139 12.53 -30.33 -8.71
C ASP A 139 11.09 -30.12 -9.23
N ALA A 140 10.75 -30.64 -10.42
CA ALA A 140 9.44 -30.41 -11.03
C ALA A 140 8.26 -30.80 -10.13
N TRP A 141 8.46 -31.74 -9.22
CA TRP A 141 7.45 -32.19 -8.27
C TRP A 141 7.06 -31.13 -7.23
N GLY A 142 7.97 -30.21 -6.92
CA GLY A 142 7.79 -29.22 -5.86
C GLY A 142 7.69 -27.77 -6.36
N VAL A 143 7.89 -27.50 -7.65
CA VAL A 143 7.77 -26.18 -8.26
C VAL A 143 6.36 -25.97 -8.77
N PRO A 144 5.69 -24.82 -8.46
CA PRO A 144 4.40 -24.47 -9.07
C PRO A 144 4.54 -24.34 -10.59
N LYS A 145 3.43 -24.38 -11.32
CA LYS A 145 3.42 -24.35 -12.78
C LYS A 145 2.80 -23.06 -13.30
N SER A 146 3.39 -22.50 -14.34
CA SER A 146 2.78 -21.44 -15.13
C SER A 146 1.55 -21.95 -15.86
N VAL A 147 0.51 -21.13 -16.03
CA VAL A 147 -0.74 -21.50 -16.67
C VAL A 147 -0.98 -20.63 -17.90
N VAL A 148 -1.29 -21.26 -19.02
CA VAL A 148 -1.78 -20.55 -20.20
C VAL A 148 -3.21 -20.07 -19.94
N ILE A 149 -3.48 -18.79 -20.10
CA ILE A 149 -4.82 -18.22 -19.91
C ILE A 149 -5.39 -17.66 -21.21
N ASP A 150 -6.72 -17.58 -21.28
CA ASP A 150 -7.42 -16.66 -22.17
C ASP A 150 -7.59 -15.32 -21.43
N ALA A 151 -7.05 -14.25 -22.01
CA ALA A 151 -7.13 -12.93 -21.41
C ALA A 151 -8.53 -12.28 -21.54
N ALA A 152 -9.43 -12.87 -22.37
CA ALA A 152 -10.75 -12.32 -22.61
C ALA A 152 -11.57 -12.22 -21.31
N PHE A 153 -12.15 -11.03 -21.08
CA PHE A 153 -13.03 -10.76 -19.96
C PHE A 153 -14.08 -9.72 -20.36
N ASP A 154 -15.33 -9.93 -19.96
CA ASP A 154 -16.39 -8.96 -20.18
C ASP A 154 -16.39 -7.87 -19.11
N TRP A 155 -15.80 -6.75 -19.42
CA TRP A 155 -15.76 -5.57 -18.55
C TRP A 155 -17.09 -4.84 -18.42
N GLN A 156 -18.12 -5.17 -19.23
CA GLN A 156 -19.44 -4.56 -19.18
C GLN A 156 -19.42 -3.01 -19.27
N GLY A 157 -18.45 -2.48 -20.00
CA GLY A 157 -18.27 -1.04 -20.14
C GLY A 157 -17.69 -0.34 -18.92
N ASP A 158 -16.92 -1.07 -18.11
CA ASP A 158 -16.20 -0.54 -16.95
C ASP A 158 -15.47 0.76 -17.25
N LYS A 159 -15.49 1.66 -16.29
CA LYS A 159 -14.79 2.96 -16.35
C LYS A 159 -14.14 3.22 -14.99
N ARG A 160 -12.88 3.58 -15.04
CA ARG A 160 -12.15 4.03 -13.86
C ARG A 160 -12.86 5.20 -13.20
N PRO A 161 -12.97 5.26 -11.88
CA PRO A 161 -13.58 6.39 -11.17
C PRO A 161 -12.87 7.71 -11.45
N GLY A 162 -11.55 7.72 -11.61
CA GLY A 162 -10.75 8.89 -11.98
C GLY A 162 -10.76 9.98 -10.92
N ILE A 163 -10.73 9.60 -9.66
CA ILE A 163 -10.81 10.53 -8.54
C ILE A 163 -9.49 11.33 -8.43
N PRO A 164 -9.53 12.67 -8.44
CA PRO A 164 -8.32 13.46 -8.27
C PRO A 164 -7.60 13.13 -6.97
N LEU A 165 -6.28 12.99 -7.00
CA LEU A 165 -5.49 12.54 -5.84
C LEU A 165 -5.72 13.41 -4.59
N HIS A 166 -5.89 14.76 -4.73
CA HIS A 166 -6.21 15.64 -3.60
C HIS A 166 -7.58 15.37 -2.96
N SER A 167 -8.47 14.66 -3.64
CA SER A 167 -9.78 14.24 -3.12
C SER A 167 -9.81 12.79 -2.68
N SER A 168 -8.69 12.06 -2.81
CA SER A 168 -8.60 10.67 -2.42
C SER A 168 -8.50 10.51 -0.91
N VAL A 169 -9.10 9.43 -0.40
CA VAL A 169 -8.90 8.87 0.92
C VAL A 169 -8.58 7.40 0.70
N ILE A 170 -7.35 7.02 1.03
CA ILE A 170 -6.82 5.67 0.77
C ILE A 170 -7.05 4.79 1.99
N TYR A 171 -7.49 3.56 1.75
CA TYR A 171 -7.64 2.52 2.77
C TYR A 171 -6.75 1.33 2.43
N GLU A 172 -5.66 1.19 3.18
CA GLU A 172 -4.70 0.10 3.04
C GLU A 172 -5.25 -1.17 3.67
N LEU A 173 -5.28 -2.28 2.94
CA LEU A 173 -5.81 -3.54 3.45
C LEU A 173 -5.11 -4.78 2.88
N HIS A 174 -5.11 -5.86 3.66
CA HIS A 174 -4.70 -7.20 3.23
C HIS A 174 -5.91 -8.00 2.75
N VAL A 175 -5.86 -8.57 1.54
CA VAL A 175 -6.99 -9.31 0.93
C VAL A 175 -7.56 -10.37 1.87
N LYS A 176 -6.70 -11.23 2.44
CA LYS A 176 -7.11 -12.32 3.33
C LYS A 176 -7.56 -11.79 4.69
N GLY A 177 -6.71 -10.98 5.33
CA GLY A 177 -6.95 -10.53 6.70
C GLY A 177 -8.18 -9.66 6.86
N PHE A 178 -8.53 -8.87 5.85
CA PHE A 178 -9.70 -8.00 5.87
C PHE A 178 -11.00 -8.76 6.12
N SER A 179 -11.21 -9.89 5.43
CA SER A 179 -12.51 -10.56 5.44
C SER A 179 -12.52 -11.94 6.10
N LYS A 180 -11.37 -12.46 6.55
CA LYS A 180 -11.22 -13.84 7.03
C LYS A 180 -12.16 -14.18 8.19
N LEU A 181 -12.37 -13.24 9.10
CA LEU A 181 -13.25 -13.40 10.26
C LEU A 181 -14.61 -12.70 10.09
N TRP A 182 -14.92 -12.17 8.91
CA TRP A 182 -16.14 -11.37 8.72
C TRP A 182 -17.39 -12.23 8.58
N PRO A 183 -18.31 -12.19 9.56
CA PRO A 183 -19.50 -13.04 9.54
C PRO A 183 -20.47 -12.74 8.40
N ASP A 184 -20.57 -11.48 7.94
CA ASP A 184 -21.48 -11.05 6.87
C ASP A 184 -21.00 -11.45 5.47
N VAL A 185 -19.73 -11.89 5.34
CA VAL A 185 -19.20 -12.46 4.11
C VAL A 185 -19.46 -13.97 4.10
N PRO A 186 -20.00 -14.53 3.01
CA PRO A 186 -20.16 -15.98 2.89
C PRO A 186 -18.86 -16.73 3.16
N GLU A 187 -18.91 -17.75 4.00
CA GLU A 187 -17.73 -18.48 4.52
C GLU A 187 -16.74 -18.88 3.42
N LYS A 188 -17.24 -19.39 2.30
CA LYS A 188 -16.43 -19.80 1.15
C LYS A 188 -15.69 -18.68 0.43
N LEU A 189 -16.09 -17.42 0.67
CA LEU A 189 -15.47 -16.24 0.06
C LEU A 189 -14.53 -15.51 1.04
N ARG A 190 -14.58 -15.84 2.34
CA ARG A 190 -13.77 -15.18 3.36
C ARG A 190 -12.28 -15.36 3.08
N GLY A 191 -11.54 -14.26 3.13
CA GLY A 191 -10.10 -14.24 2.89
C GLY A 191 -9.71 -14.31 1.40
N THR A 192 -10.65 -14.07 0.48
CA THR A 192 -10.39 -14.14 -0.95
C THR A 192 -10.69 -12.81 -1.66
N TYR A 193 -10.25 -12.70 -2.93
CA TYR A 193 -10.59 -11.54 -3.77
C TYR A 193 -12.11 -11.32 -3.83
N ALA A 194 -12.88 -12.37 -4.05
CA ALA A 194 -14.32 -12.28 -4.17
C ALA A 194 -15.01 -11.66 -2.94
N ALA A 195 -14.41 -11.76 -1.76
CA ALA A 195 -14.92 -11.12 -0.55
C ALA A 195 -14.99 -9.60 -0.69
N LEU A 196 -13.98 -8.97 -1.33
CA LEU A 196 -13.90 -7.52 -1.52
C LEU A 196 -14.99 -6.98 -2.46
N GLY A 197 -15.51 -7.82 -3.36
CA GLY A 197 -16.61 -7.48 -4.28
C GLY A 197 -18.00 -7.81 -3.73
N THR A 198 -18.12 -8.30 -2.50
CA THR A 198 -19.43 -8.58 -1.89
C THR A 198 -20.18 -7.28 -1.56
N PRO A 199 -21.53 -7.30 -1.53
CA PRO A 199 -22.30 -6.14 -1.08
C PRO A 199 -21.87 -5.64 0.29
N ALA A 200 -21.58 -6.55 1.24
CA ALA A 200 -21.12 -6.19 2.59
C ALA A 200 -19.83 -5.36 2.56
N ALA A 201 -18.82 -5.79 1.79
CA ALA A 201 -17.55 -5.08 1.69
C ALA A 201 -17.71 -3.73 0.97
N ILE A 202 -18.44 -3.69 -0.14
CA ILE A 202 -18.70 -2.46 -0.89
C ILE A 202 -19.47 -1.45 -0.04
N ASP A 203 -20.50 -1.89 0.66
CA ASP A 203 -21.28 -1.02 1.55
C ASP A 203 -20.43 -0.49 2.70
N TYR A 204 -19.56 -1.32 3.27
CA TYR A 204 -18.62 -0.90 4.30
C TYR A 204 -17.67 0.21 3.80
N PHE A 205 -17.02 0.02 2.66
CA PHE A 205 -16.13 1.04 2.07
C PHE A 205 -16.86 2.34 1.77
N LYS A 206 -18.07 2.26 1.22
CA LYS A 206 -18.92 3.43 0.94
C LYS A 206 -19.33 4.14 2.21
N GLN A 207 -19.76 3.41 3.25
CA GLN A 207 -20.13 3.99 4.55
C GLN A 207 -18.92 4.62 5.25
N LEU A 208 -17.75 3.99 5.15
CA LEU A 208 -16.52 4.58 5.68
C LEU A 208 -16.16 5.87 4.94
N GLY A 209 -16.50 5.99 3.66
CA GLY A 209 -16.24 7.18 2.84
C GLY A 209 -14.87 7.17 2.16
N VAL A 210 -14.19 6.03 2.12
CA VAL A 210 -12.93 5.86 1.38
C VAL A 210 -13.17 5.85 -0.11
N THR A 211 -12.19 6.31 -0.88
CA THR A 211 -12.29 6.47 -2.33
C THR A 211 -11.38 5.54 -3.10
N ALA A 212 -10.40 4.98 -2.43
CA ALA A 212 -9.48 4.01 -3.00
C ALA A 212 -9.12 2.97 -1.95
N ILE A 213 -9.00 1.71 -2.36
CA ILE A 213 -8.36 0.67 -1.57
C ILE A 213 -6.94 0.45 -2.09
N GLU A 214 -5.98 0.37 -1.18
CA GLU A 214 -4.60 -0.02 -1.46
C GLU A 214 -4.40 -1.44 -0.95
N LEU A 215 -4.20 -2.37 -1.88
CA LEU A 215 -4.06 -3.79 -1.56
C LEU A 215 -2.60 -4.12 -1.28
N LEU A 216 -2.30 -4.70 -0.11
CA LEU A 216 -1.01 -5.34 0.13
C LEU A 216 -0.72 -6.33 -1.01
N PRO A 217 0.54 -6.75 -1.21
CA PRO A 217 0.95 -7.43 -2.43
C PRO A 217 0.02 -8.55 -2.88
N VAL A 218 -0.52 -8.39 -4.08
CA VAL A 218 -1.39 -9.38 -4.76
C VAL A 218 -0.67 -10.10 -5.89
N HIS A 219 0.55 -9.70 -6.23
CA HIS A 219 1.39 -10.48 -7.14
C HIS A 219 1.67 -11.86 -6.54
N ALA A 220 1.81 -12.87 -7.39
CA ALA A 220 2.14 -14.21 -6.93
C ALA A 220 3.46 -14.19 -6.14
N HIS A 221 3.37 -14.59 -4.89
CA HIS A 221 4.48 -14.66 -3.93
C HIS A 221 4.54 -16.04 -3.30
N ILE A 222 5.63 -16.33 -2.63
CA ILE A 222 5.88 -17.63 -1.99
C ILE A 222 6.27 -17.43 -0.53
N ASP A 223 6.02 -18.45 0.27
CA ASP A 223 6.54 -18.51 1.63
C ASP A 223 8.05 -18.79 1.61
N ASP A 224 8.77 -18.18 2.53
CA ASP A 224 10.18 -18.48 2.73
C ASP A 224 10.37 -19.85 3.42
N LYS A 225 11.37 -20.62 2.97
CA LYS A 225 11.68 -21.92 3.61
C LYS A 225 11.87 -21.78 5.12
N VAL A 226 12.52 -20.70 5.58
CA VAL A 226 12.75 -20.45 7.00
C VAL A 226 11.44 -20.25 7.78
N LEU A 227 10.44 -19.63 7.17
CA LEU A 227 9.11 -19.47 7.79
C LEU A 227 8.38 -20.79 7.85
N ILE A 228 8.39 -21.57 6.77
CA ILE A 228 7.77 -22.91 6.72
C ILE A 228 8.40 -23.83 7.76
N ASP A 229 9.72 -23.84 7.91
CA ASP A 229 10.44 -24.63 8.92
C ASP A 229 10.04 -24.25 10.36
N ARG A 230 9.53 -23.02 10.57
CA ARG A 230 9.00 -22.51 11.84
C ARG A 230 7.49 -22.68 11.98
N GLY A 231 6.79 -23.21 10.97
CA GLY A 231 5.32 -23.31 10.92
C GLY A 231 4.63 -21.96 10.73
N LEU A 232 5.29 -21.02 10.08
CA LEU A 232 4.82 -19.68 9.72
C LEU A 232 4.66 -19.55 8.20
N SER A 233 4.00 -18.47 7.75
CA SER A 233 3.83 -18.15 6.32
C SER A 233 4.23 -16.70 6.07
N ASN A 234 4.54 -16.35 4.82
CA ASN A 234 4.73 -14.96 4.42
C ASN A 234 3.36 -14.30 4.19
N TYR A 235 2.75 -13.81 5.28
CA TYR A 235 1.38 -13.27 5.25
C TYR A 235 1.27 -11.97 4.45
N TRP A 236 2.23 -11.04 4.54
CA TRP A 236 2.13 -9.77 3.83
C TRP A 236 2.31 -9.89 2.32
N GLY A 237 3.08 -10.87 1.85
CA GLY A 237 3.29 -11.11 0.43
C GLY A 237 4.46 -10.36 -0.22
N TYR A 238 5.35 -9.73 0.56
CA TYR A 238 6.55 -9.05 0.03
C TYR A 238 7.67 -10.04 -0.35
N ASN A 239 7.31 -11.13 -1.00
CA ASN A 239 8.21 -12.18 -1.46
C ASN A 239 7.81 -12.67 -2.85
N THR A 240 7.75 -11.73 -3.80
CA THR A 240 7.18 -11.91 -5.13
C THR A 240 8.03 -12.84 -6.00
N ILE A 241 7.35 -13.72 -6.76
CA ILE A 241 7.95 -14.60 -7.77
C ILE A 241 7.33 -14.42 -9.16
N GLY A 242 6.10 -13.89 -9.26
CA GLY A 242 5.39 -13.70 -10.52
C GLY A 242 4.73 -12.33 -10.63
N PHE A 243 5.27 -11.44 -11.47
CA PHE A 243 4.82 -10.05 -11.56
C PHE A 243 3.51 -9.83 -12.33
N PHE A 244 3.01 -10.82 -13.05
CA PHE A 244 1.77 -10.71 -13.85
C PHE A 244 0.61 -11.52 -13.26
N ALA A 245 0.88 -12.45 -12.38
CA ALA A 245 -0.11 -13.37 -11.85
C ALA A 245 -0.69 -12.87 -10.52
N PRO A 246 -2.02 -12.81 -10.36
CA PRO A 246 -2.64 -12.66 -9.05
C PRO A 246 -2.32 -13.87 -8.17
N HIS A 247 -2.02 -13.62 -6.88
CA HIS A 247 -1.69 -14.66 -5.92
C HIS A 247 -2.85 -15.66 -5.76
N THR A 248 -2.55 -16.93 -5.95
CA THR A 248 -3.53 -18.00 -6.10
C THR A 248 -4.31 -18.29 -4.81
N GLN A 249 -3.66 -18.19 -3.65
CA GLN A 249 -4.31 -18.45 -2.35
C GLN A 249 -5.43 -17.45 -2.00
N TYR A 250 -5.48 -16.30 -2.68
CA TYR A 250 -6.57 -15.33 -2.52
C TYR A 250 -7.73 -15.59 -3.47
N SER A 251 -7.72 -16.67 -4.25
CA SER A 251 -8.83 -17.04 -5.15
C SER A 251 -9.80 -18.01 -4.49
N SER A 252 -11.09 -17.73 -4.62
CA SER A 252 -12.18 -18.65 -4.22
C SER A 252 -12.63 -19.56 -5.34
N SER A 253 -12.21 -19.31 -6.58
CA SER A 253 -12.77 -19.93 -7.78
C SER A 253 -11.84 -20.94 -8.47
N GLY A 254 -10.55 -20.98 -8.10
CA GLY A 254 -9.58 -21.92 -8.66
C GLY A 254 -8.23 -21.31 -8.95
N GLN A 255 -7.34 -22.09 -9.60
CA GLN A 255 -5.95 -21.73 -9.84
C GLN A 255 -5.50 -21.90 -11.30
N MET A 256 -6.38 -22.29 -12.21
CA MET A 256 -6.07 -22.55 -13.61
C MET A 256 -6.37 -21.35 -14.53
N GLY A 257 -6.36 -20.14 -13.98
CA GLY A 257 -6.70 -18.86 -14.62
C GLY A 257 -7.93 -18.20 -14.00
N GLU A 258 -8.71 -18.90 -13.16
CA GLU A 258 -9.89 -18.37 -12.49
C GLU A 258 -9.54 -17.20 -11.55
N GLN A 259 -8.38 -17.23 -10.90
CA GLN A 259 -7.88 -16.14 -10.07
C GLN A 259 -7.76 -14.81 -10.82
N VAL A 260 -7.44 -14.85 -12.12
CA VAL A 260 -7.38 -13.64 -12.97
C VAL A 260 -8.78 -13.09 -13.22
N VAL A 261 -9.74 -13.97 -13.51
CA VAL A 261 -11.15 -13.61 -13.72
C VAL A 261 -11.77 -13.06 -12.45
N GLU A 262 -11.46 -13.68 -11.29
CA GLU A 262 -11.95 -13.25 -9.99
C GLU A 262 -11.41 -11.85 -9.64
N PHE A 263 -10.11 -11.60 -9.84
CA PHE A 263 -9.51 -10.28 -9.62
C PHE A 263 -10.14 -9.21 -10.55
N LYS A 264 -10.25 -9.47 -11.84
CA LYS A 264 -10.94 -8.55 -12.77
C LYS A 264 -12.37 -8.25 -12.33
N SER A 265 -13.08 -9.25 -11.81
CA SER A 265 -14.46 -9.10 -11.32
C SER A 265 -14.57 -8.18 -10.12
N ILE A 266 -13.63 -8.26 -9.16
CA ILE A 266 -13.65 -7.34 -8.00
C ILE A 266 -13.31 -5.91 -8.42
N VAL A 267 -12.33 -5.70 -9.30
CA VAL A 267 -12.00 -4.35 -9.80
C VAL A 267 -13.24 -3.73 -10.44
N ARG A 268 -13.91 -4.45 -11.35
CA ARG A 268 -15.16 -3.98 -11.97
C ARG A 268 -16.24 -3.64 -10.92
N SER A 269 -16.39 -4.43 -9.88
CA SER A 269 -17.39 -4.20 -8.82
C SER A 269 -17.06 -2.97 -7.98
N LEU A 270 -15.80 -2.76 -7.66
CA LEU A 270 -15.31 -1.59 -6.92
C LEU A 270 -15.44 -0.31 -7.75
N HIS A 271 -15.08 -0.34 -9.04
CA HIS A 271 -15.29 0.79 -9.96
C HIS A 271 -16.76 1.17 -10.08
N ALA A 272 -17.66 0.17 -10.19
CA ALA A 272 -19.11 0.42 -10.21
C ALA A 272 -19.61 1.09 -8.91
N ALA A 273 -18.90 0.91 -7.80
CA ALA A 273 -19.16 1.57 -6.52
C ALA A 273 -18.45 2.94 -6.38
N GLY A 274 -17.65 3.35 -7.36
CA GLY A 274 -16.86 4.59 -7.31
C GLY A 274 -15.59 4.49 -6.47
N ILE A 275 -15.05 3.29 -6.30
CA ILE A 275 -13.85 3.00 -5.49
C ILE A 275 -12.71 2.56 -6.42
N GLU A 276 -11.57 3.21 -6.30
CA GLU A 276 -10.36 2.91 -7.04
C GLU A 276 -9.56 1.78 -6.38
N VAL A 277 -8.76 1.06 -7.17
CA VAL A 277 -7.88 -0.02 -6.72
C VAL A 277 -6.42 0.35 -6.96
N ILE A 278 -5.64 0.45 -5.90
CA ILE A 278 -4.20 0.68 -5.92
C ILE A 278 -3.52 -0.62 -5.50
N LEU A 279 -2.46 -1.02 -6.18
CA LEU A 279 -1.68 -2.19 -5.81
C LEU A 279 -0.37 -1.80 -5.15
N ASP A 280 -0.06 -2.44 -4.04
CA ASP A 280 1.29 -2.46 -3.51
C ASP A 280 2.13 -3.46 -4.30
N VAL A 281 3.22 -2.99 -4.93
CA VAL A 281 4.00 -3.78 -5.87
C VAL A 281 5.48 -3.83 -5.48
N VAL A 282 6.02 -5.04 -5.56
CA VAL A 282 7.39 -5.35 -5.16
C VAL A 282 8.21 -5.68 -6.40
N TYR A 283 8.82 -4.66 -7.03
CA TYR A 283 9.72 -4.84 -8.17
C TYR A 283 11.20 -4.69 -7.81
N ASN A 284 11.48 -4.37 -6.55
CA ASN A 284 12.83 -4.08 -6.08
C ASN A 284 13.64 -5.35 -5.82
N HIS A 285 12.99 -6.46 -5.49
CA HIS A 285 13.61 -7.77 -5.23
C HIS A 285 12.67 -8.91 -5.63
N THR A 286 13.14 -10.14 -5.49
CA THR A 286 12.35 -11.36 -5.73
C THR A 286 12.53 -12.37 -4.61
N ALA A 287 11.64 -13.34 -4.56
CA ALA A 287 11.65 -14.44 -3.60
C ALA A 287 12.87 -15.38 -3.69
N GLU A 288 13.74 -15.21 -4.69
CA GLU A 288 14.90 -16.09 -4.85
C GLU A 288 16.06 -15.76 -3.89
N GLY A 289 15.94 -14.69 -3.06
CA GLY A 289 16.89 -14.36 -1.98
C GLY A 289 18.33 -14.13 -2.48
N ASN A 290 19.33 -14.35 -1.60
CA ASN A 290 20.74 -14.15 -1.92
C ASN A 290 21.34 -15.34 -2.73
N HIS A 291 22.68 -15.40 -2.87
CA HIS A 291 23.39 -16.46 -3.62
C HIS A 291 23.10 -17.89 -3.12
N LEU A 292 22.60 -18.06 -1.89
CA LEU A 292 22.16 -19.32 -1.31
C LEU A 292 20.65 -19.53 -1.37
N GLY A 293 19.92 -18.70 -2.10
CA GLY A 293 18.48 -18.85 -2.28
C GLY A 293 18.10 -19.89 -3.33
N PRO A 294 16.80 -20.17 -3.49
CA PRO A 294 16.29 -21.16 -4.42
C PRO A 294 16.45 -20.74 -5.89
N THR A 295 16.24 -21.67 -6.81
CA THR A 295 16.24 -21.44 -8.26
C THR A 295 14.87 -21.83 -8.81
N LEU A 296 13.98 -20.84 -8.95
CA LEU A 296 12.57 -21.07 -9.27
C LEU A 296 12.09 -20.34 -10.54
N CYS A 297 12.78 -19.24 -10.92
CA CYS A 297 12.38 -18.37 -12.03
C CYS A 297 13.61 -17.64 -12.62
N PHE A 298 13.79 -16.38 -12.26
CA PHE A 298 14.73 -15.41 -12.85
C PHE A 298 16.19 -15.86 -12.81
N ARG A 299 16.62 -16.40 -11.69
CA ARG A 299 17.98 -16.87 -11.46
C ARG A 299 18.39 -17.96 -12.43
N GLY A 300 17.51 -18.94 -12.66
CA GLY A 300 17.76 -20.04 -13.56
C GLY A 300 17.61 -19.69 -15.05
N ILE A 301 16.86 -18.62 -15.37
CA ILE A 301 16.64 -18.15 -16.74
C ILE A 301 17.79 -17.29 -17.21
N ASP A 302 18.17 -16.25 -16.47
CA ASP A 302 19.36 -15.43 -16.75
C ASP A 302 19.74 -14.56 -15.55
N ASN A 303 20.58 -15.08 -14.66
CA ASN A 303 20.96 -14.40 -13.43
C ASN A 303 21.61 -13.04 -13.65
N LEU A 304 22.45 -12.90 -14.71
CA LEU A 304 23.16 -11.65 -15.03
C LEU A 304 22.22 -10.54 -15.48
N ALA A 305 21.14 -10.90 -16.17
CA ALA A 305 20.17 -9.92 -16.66
C ALA A 305 19.26 -9.44 -15.53
N TYR A 306 18.77 -10.36 -14.68
CA TYR A 306 17.71 -10.07 -13.72
C TYR A 306 18.17 -9.55 -12.37
N TYR A 307 19.43 -9.82 -11.96
CA TYR A 307 19.91 -9.41 -10.64
C TYR A 307 21.12 -8.48 -10.71
N ARG A 308 21.19 -7.55 -9.76
CA ARG A 308 22.35 -6.71 -9.57
C ARG A 308 23.42 -7.48 -8.80
N LEU A 309 24.56 -7.72 -9.45
CA LEU A 309 25.69 -8.44 -8.86
C LEU A 309 26.77 -7.47 -8.38
N GLN A 310 27.56 -7.90 -7.40
CA GLN A 310 28.71 -7.13 -6.93
C GLN A 310 29.76 -7.06 -8.05
N PRO A 311 30.23 -5.87 -8.44
CA PRO A 311 31.15 -5.71 -9.58
C PRO A 311 32.47 -6.48 -9.41
N ASP A 312 33.02 -6.52 -8.19
CA ASP A 312 34.31 -7.15 -7.90
C ASP A 312 34.16 -8.65 -7.61
N ASN A 313 32.96 -9.12 -7.30
CA ASN A 313 32.70 -10.53 -7.03
C ASN A 313 31.26 -10.91 -7.45
N PRO A 314 31.02 -11.21 -8.74
CA PRO A 314 29.68 -11.49 -9.27
C PRO A 314 28.98 -12.72 -8.70
N ARG A 315 29.64 -13.51 -7.88
CA ARG A 315 28.98 -14.57 -7.09
C ARG A 315 27.90 -14.03 -6.18
N PHE A 316 28.10 -12.81 -5.62
CA PHE A 316 27.22 -12.19 -4.64
C PHE A 316 26.35 -11.10 -5.28
N TYR A 317 25.19 -10.86 -4.66
CA TYR A 317 24.25 -9.84 -5.10
C TYR A 317 24.49 -8.51 -4.38
N LEU A 318 24.23 -7.40 -5.06
CA LEU A 318 24.00 -6.13 -4.38
C LEU A 318 22.61 -6.21 -3.71
N ASP A 319 22.56 -5.79 -2.46
CA ASP A 319 21.33 -5.82 -1.67
C ASP A 319 21.02 -4.45 -1.09
N PHE A 320 20.11 -3.72 -1.74
CA PHE A 320 19.56 -2.45 -1.26
C PHE A 320 18.20 -2.63 -0.59
N THR A 321 17.74 -3.86 -0.47
CA THR A 321 16.37 -4.20 -0.04
C THR A 321 16.31 -4.88 1.33
N GLY A 322 17.42 -5.46 1.79
CA GLY A 322 17.48 -6.22 3.03
C GLY A 322 16.97 -7.67 2.88
N THR A 323 16.60 -8.09 1.65
CA THR A 323 16.03 -9.42 1.37
C THR A 323 17.02 -10.38 0.71
N GLY A 324 18.23 -9.91 0.40
CA GLY A 324 19.31 -10.70 -0.16
C GLY A 324 19.57 -10.46 -1.65
N ASN A 325 18.69 -9.75 -2.37
CA ASN A 325 18.92 -9.39 -3.78
C ASN A 325 18.30 -8.03 -4.12
N THR A 326 18.76 -7.46 -5.22
CA THR A 326 18.14 -6.30 -5.86
C THR A 326 17.92 -6.62 -7.34
N PHE A 327 16.69 -6.40 -7.81
CA PHE A 327 16.34 -6.61 -9.20
C PHE A 327 17.04 -5.59 -10.12
N ASN A 328 17.50 -6.00 -11.30
CA ASN A 328 18.42 -5.22 -12.13
C ASN A 328 17.70 -4.35 -13.16
N LEU A 329 17.14 -3.22 -12.75
CA LEU A 329 16.49 -2.28 -13.68
C LEU A 329 17.45 -1.51 -14.58
N LEU A 330 18.76 -1.69 -14.42
CA LEU A 330 19.75 -1.18 -15.39
C LEU A 330 19.80 -2.02 -16.68
N HIS A 331 19.37 -3.29 -16.60
CA HIS A 331 19.29 -4.15 -17.78
C HIS A 331 17.99 -3.86 -18.56
N PRO A 332 18.07 -3.58 -19.89
CA PRO A 332 16.90 -3.13 -20.66
C PRO A 332 15.75 -4.16 -20.67
N ARG A 333 16.05 -5.46 -20.66
CA ARG A 333 15.00 -6.51 -20.65
C ARG A 333 14.34 -6.66 -19.30
N THR A 334 15.05 -6.46 -18.22
CA THR A 334 14.49 -6.44 -16.86
C THR A 334 13.61 -5.22 -16.67
N LEU A 335 14.06 -4.06 -17.13
CA LEU A 335 13.25 -2.84 -17.14
C LEU A 335 11.99 -3.02 -18.01
N GLN A 336 12.12 -3.65 -19.18
CA GLN A 336 10.98 -3.98 -20.05
C GLN A 336 9.97 -4.88 -19.32
N LEU A 337 10.41 -5.92 -18.62
CA LEU A 337 9.55 -6.81 -17.85
C LEU A 337 8.68 -6.03 -16.85
N VAL A 338 9.30 -5.10 -16.10
CA VAL A 338 8.59 -4.26 -15.13
C VAL A 338 7.59 -3.33 -15.80
N MET A 339 7.99 -2.66 -16.91
CA MET A 339 7.09 -1.78 -17.66
C MET A 339 5.92 -2.53 -18.28
N ASP A 340 6.15 -3.74 -18.82
CA ASP A 340 5.12 -4.59 -19.39
C ASP A 340 4.15 -5.09 -18.30
N SER A 341 4.67 -5.42 -17.10
CA SER A 341 3.84 -5.77 -15.95
C SER A 341 2.95 -4.60 -15.50
N LEU A 342 3.51 -3.41 -15.33
CA LEU A 342 2.73 -2.23 -14.96
C LEU A 342 1.63 -1.93 -15.98
N ARG A 343 1.93 -1.97 -17.29
CA ARG A 343 0.91 -1.78 -18.34
C ARG A 343 -0.14 -2.88 -18.32
N TYR A 344 0.23 -4.13 -18.09
CA TYR A 344 -0.70 -5.25 -17.97
C TYR A 344 -1.71 -5.00 -16.82
N TRP A 345 -1.24 -4.64 -15.65
CA TRP A 345 -2.13 -4.36 -14.53
C TRP A 345 -3.05 -3.15 -14.78
N VAL A 346 -2.58 -2.16 -15.54
CA VAL A 346 -3.40 -0.99 -15.91
C VAL A 346 -4.38 -1.28 -17.05
N LEU A 347 -3.95 -1.96 -18.11
CA LEU A 347 -4.74 -2.12 -19.33
C LEU A 347 -5.63 -3.36 -19.33
N GLU A 348 -5.14 -4.45 -18.72
CA GLU A 348 -5.84 -5.73 -18.70
C GLU A 348 -6.57 -5.99 -17.37
N MET A 349 -6.01 -5.53 -16.26
CA MET A 349 -6.55 -5.73 -14.92
C MET A 349 -7.29 -4.49 -14.39
N HIS A 350 -7.22 -3.36 -15.10
CA HIS A 350 -7.90 -2.09 -14.86
C HIS A 350 -7.58 -1.41 -13.52
N VAL A 351 -6.41 -1.66 -12.90
CA VAL A 351 -6.04 -0.97 -11.66
C VAL A 351 -5.79 0.52 -11.87
N ASP A 352 -6.01 1.33 -10.83
CA ASP A 352 -5.97 2.80 -10.87
C ASP A 352 -4.64 3.40 -10.44
N GLY A 353 -3.77 2.59 -9.86
CA GLY A 353 -2.47 3.05 -9.41
C GLY A 353 -1.63 1.99 -8.73
N PHE A 354 -0.45 2.42 -8.32
CA PHE A 354 0.53 1.58 -7.65
C PHE A 354 1.18 2.31 -6.48
N ARG A 355 1.43 1.59 -5.39
CA ARG A 355 2.41 1.92 -4.36
C ARG A 355 3.62 1.02 -4.58
N PHE A 356 4.77 1.62 -4.76
CA PHE A 356 6.02 0.90 -5.02
C PHE A 356 6.79 0.70 -3.73
N ASP A 357 6.93 -0.56 -3.35
CA ASP A 357 7.77 -0.99 -2.23
C ASP A 357 9.23 -0.61 -2.47
N LEU A 358 9.90 -0.06 -1.45
CA LEU A 358 11.30 0.38 -1.49
C LEU A 358 11.64 1.10 -2.81
N ALA A 359 10.82 2.06 -3.22
CA ALA A 359 10.89 2.68 -4.55
C ALA A 359 12.23 3.35 -4.87
N VAL A 360 13.02 3.68 -3.87
CA VAL A 360 14.38 4.23 -4.04
C VAL A 360 15.31 3.26 -4.73
N SER A 361 15.20 1.97 -4.42
CA SER A 361 16.03 0.93 -5.02
C SER A 361 15.82 0.78 -6.54
N LEU A 362 14.61 1.12 -7.04
CA LEU A 362 14.26 1.11 -8.46
C LEU A 362 14.93 2.24 -9.25
N GLY A 363 15.36 3.30 -8.57
CA GLY A 363 16.04 4.45 -9.12
C GLY A 363 17.55 4.49 -8.82
N ARG A 364 18.14 3.36 -8.41
CA ARG A 364 19.58 3.30 -8.15
C ARG A 364 20.37 2.93 -9.41
N ASP A 365 21.31 3.78 -9.79
CA ASP A 365 22.34 3.48 -10.81
C ASP A 365 23.66 3.00 -10.16
N HIS A 366 24.78 3.17 -10.86
CA HIS A 366 26.12 2.81 -10.36
C HIS A 366 26.68 3.81 -9.35
N GLU A 367 26.19 5.05 -9.35
CA GLU A 367 26.67 6.14 -8.50
C GLU A 367 25.79 6.37 -7.26
N GLY A 368 24.61 5.75 -7.20
CA GLY A 368 23.67 5.87 -6.09
C GLY A 368 22.23 6.13 -6.54
N VAL A 369 21.46 6.92 -5.77
CA VAL A 369 20.07 7.24 -6.09
C VAL A 369 20.00 8.32 -7.18
N ASN A 370 19.33 8.02 -8.29
CA ASN A 370 19.20 8.91 -9.44
C ASN A 370 17.72 9.15 -9.80
N LYS A 371 17.24 10.39 -9.60
CA LYS A 371 15.85 10.77 -9.98
C LYS A 371 15.61 10.78 -11.50
N LEU A 372 16.65 10.80 -12.31
CA LEU A 372 16.59 10.71 -13.77
C LEU A 372 16.87 9.28 -14.26
N HIS A 373 16.77 8.29 -13.39
CA HIS A 373 16.87 6.89 -13.78
C HIS A 373 15.81 6.52 -14.82
N ALA A 374 16.16 5.68 -15.77
CA ALA A 374 15.31 5.27 -16.90
C ALA A 374 13.91 4.77 -16.43
N PHE A 375 13.84 4.14 -15.29
CA PHE A 375 12.57 3.70 -14.67
C PHE A 375 11.58 4.87 -14.53
N PHE A 376 12.02 5.99 -13.92
CA PHE A 376 11.16 7.16 -13.72
C PHE A 376 10.85 7.87 -15.04
N GLU A 377 11.85 8.03 -15.92
CA GLU A 377 11.68 8.73 -17.18
C GLU A 377 10.70 8.02 -18.12
N ILE A 378 10.77 6.68 -18.19
CA ILE A 378 9.87 5.88 -19.02
C ILE A 378 8.45 5.98 -18.48
N ILE A 379 8.22 5.86 -17.16
CA ILE A 379 6.88 6.02 -16.56
C ILE A 379 6.31 7.41 -16.86
N HIS A 380 7.12 8.46 -16.77
CA HIS A 380 6.66 9.83 -16.98
C HIS A 380 6.21 10.10 -18.42
N GLN A 381 6.84 9.49 -19.41
CA GLN A 381 6.50 9.68 -20.82
C GLN A 381 5.50 8.64 -21.34
N ASP A 382 5.24 7.58 -20.58
CA ASP A 382 4.32 6.53 -20.99
C ASP A 382 2.87 7.04 -20.95
N PRO A 383 2.11 6.93 -22.07
CA PRO A 383 0.75 7.49 -22.13
C PRO A 383 -0.27 6.76 -21.25
N VAL A 384 0.07 5.58 -20.74
CA VAL A 384 -0.76 4.79 -19.83
C VAL A 384 -0.35 5.02 -18.38
N LEU A 385 0.92 4.80 -18.07
CA LEU A 385 1.43 4.82 -16.70
C LEU A 385 1.46 6.22 -16.10
N SER A 386 1.66 7.26 -16.91
CA SER A 386 1.61 8.65 -16.43
C SER A 386 0.22 9.13 -16.01
N GLN A 387 -0.84 8.35 -16.29
CA GLN A 387 -2.23 8.72 -16.01
C GLN A 387 -2.81 8.02 -14.77
N VAL A 388 -2.06 7.12 -14.14
CA VAL A 388 -2.49 6.43 -12.92
C VAL A 388 -1.83 7.02 -11.68
N LYS A 389 -2.33 6.66 -10.49
CA LYS A 389 -1.71 7.08 -9.23
C LYS A 389 -0.37 6.37 -9.03
N LEU A 390 0.69 7.14 -8.82
CA LEU A 390 2.05 6.66 -8.57
C LEU A 390 2.45 7.09 -7.17
N ILE A 391 2.59 6.12 -6.28
CA ILE A 391 2.94 6.34 -4.87
C ILE A 391 4.25 5.61 -4.59
N ALA A 392 5.23 6.33 -4.06
CA ALA A 392 6.49 5.76 -3.66
C ALA A 392 6.55 5.52 -2.16
N GLU A 393 7.08 4.37 -1.76
CA GLU A 393 7.75 4.24 -0.49
C GLU A 393 9.14 4.87 -0.64
N PRO A 394 9.39 6.05 -0.08
CA PRO A 394 10.55 6.86 -0.46
C PRO A 394 11.81 6.55 0.36
N TRP A 395 12.07 5.27 0.63
CA TRP A 395 13.29 4.79 1.28
C TRP A 395 13.72 3.41 0.79
N ASP A 396 14.94 3.03 1.12
CA ASP A 396 15.51 1.69 1.06
C ASP A 396 16.62 1.56 2.13
N VAL A 397 17.24 0.38 2.26
CA VAL A 397 18.27 0.15 3.30
C VAL A 397 19.69 0.54 2.86
N GLY A 398 19.88 0.99 1.62
CA GLY A 398 21.19 1.40 1.10
C GLY A 398 21.62 2.78 1.61
N GLU A 399 22.89 3.11 1.38
CA GLU A 399 23.40 4.44 1.71
C GLU A 399 22.62 5.53 0.95
N GLY A 400 22.26 6.62 1.64
CA GLY A 400 21.44 7.69 1.08
C GLY A 400 20.00 7.26 0.75
N GLY A 401 19.52 6.14 1.30
CA GLY A 401 18.23 5.54 0.95
C GLY A 401 16.99 6.33 1.36
N TYR A 402 17.06 7.24 2.33
CA TYR A 402 15.90 8.02 2.76
C TYR A 402 15.69 9.25 1.85
N GLN A 403 14.68 9.20 0.96
CA GLN A 403 14.47 10.16 -0.12
C GLN A 403 13.12 10.91 -0.06
N VAL A 404 12.50 11.02 1.11
CA VAL A 404 11.25 11.77 1.29
C VAL A 404 11.41 13.22 0.81
N GLY A 405 10.57 13.65 -0.13
CA GLY A 405 10.62 14.95 -0.78
C GLY A 405 11.41 14.98 -2.11
N ASN A 406 12.02 13.87 -2.51
CA ASN A 406 12.97 13.83 -3.64
C ASN A 406 12.48 13.11 -4.90
N PHE A 407 11.30 12.52 -4.90
CA PHE A 407 10.75 11.86 -6.09
C PHE A 407 10.31 12.86 -7.18
N PRO A 408 10.20 12.41 -8.44
CA PRO A 408 9.78 13.27 -9.55
C PRO A 408 8.33 13.77 -9.44
N VAL A 409 7.95 14.75 -10.28
CA VAL A 409 6.72 15.56 -10.13
C VAL A 409 5.41 14.75 -10.12
N LEU A 410 5.30 13.65 -10.89
CA LEU A 410 4.08 12.85 -10.96
C LEU A 410 3.88 11.94 -9.73
N TRP A 411 4.90 11.78 -8.90
CA TRP A 411 4.89 10.84 -7.79
C TRP A 411 4.34 11.48 -6.51
N ALA A 412 3.46 10.77 -5.84
CA ALA A 412 3.19 10.95 -4.42
C ALA A 412 4.13 10.06 -3.61
N GLU A 413 4.28 10.35 -2.33
CA GLU A 413 5.18 9.64 -1.43
C GLU A 413 4.48 9.33 -0.11
N TRP A 414 4.69 8.15 0.43
CA TRP A 414 4.43 7.89 1.84
C TRP A 414 5.28 8.85 2.68
N ASN A 415 4.62 9.78 3.37
CA ASN A 415 5.34 10.83 4.11
C ASN A 415 5.73 10.35 5.51
N GLY A 416 6.88 9.68 5.62
CA GLY A 416 7.43 9.25 6.91
C GLY A 416 7.67 10.40 7.88
N LYS A 417 8.02 11.60 7.38
CA LYS A 417 8.17 12.79 8.25
C LYS A 417 6.83 13.25 8.83
N TYR A 418 5.72 13.12 8.09
CA TYR A 418 4.38 13.37 8.63
C TYR A 418 4.09 12.40 9.78
N ARG A 419 4.25 11.10 9.55
CA ARG A 419 4.07 10.05 10.56
C ARG A 419 4.85 10.35 11.83
N ASP A 420 6.14 10.57 11.68
CA ASP A 420 7.06 10.71 12.80
C ASP A 420 6.80 12.02 13.60
N THR A 421 6.50 13.11 12.89
CA THR A 421 6.17 14.41 13.53
C THR A 421 4.87 14.31 14.32
N VAL A 422 3.81 13.72 13.74
CA VAL A 422 2.50 13.61 14.39
C VAL A 422 2.57 12.67 15.60
N ARG A 423 3.29 11.55 15.49
CA ARG A 423 3.52 10.63 16.61
C ARG A 423 4.28 11.32 17.75
N SER A 424 5.42 11.93 17.46
CA SER A 424 6.24 12.66 18.45
C SER A 424 5.47 13.80 19.11
N PHE A 425 4.69 14.55 18.35
CA PHE A 425 3.91 15.66 18.87
C PHE A 425 2.85 15.20 19.88
N TRP A 426 2.02 14.19 19.53
CA TRP A 426 0.99 13.68 20.43
C TRP A 426 1.56 12.90 21.63
N LYS A 427 2.75 12.34 21.50
CA LYS A 427 3.51 11.79 22.61
C LYS A 427 3.90 12.91 23.61
N GLY A 428 4.09 14.14 23.12
CA GLY A 428 4.45 15.32 23.92
C GLY A 428 5.93 15.66 23.88
N ASP A 429 6.65 15.19 22.86
CA ASP A 429 8.06 15.50 22.66
C ASP A 429 8.27 17.00 22.43
N GLU A 430 9.41 17.51 22.86
CA GLU A 430 9.78 18.94 22.75
C GLU A 430 10.17 19.33 21.32
N GLY A 431 10.00 20.63 20.98
CA GLY A 431 10.49 21.22 19.74
C GLY A 431 9.77 20.75 18.46
N ARG A 432 8.53 20.24 18.56
CA ARG A 432 7.79 19.70 17.40
C ARG A 432 6.85 20.67 16.72
N ILE A 433 6.62 21.84 17.31
CA ILE A 433 5.55 22.74 16.84
C ILE A 433 5.78 23.31 15.44
N GLY A 434 6.99 23.70 15.09
CA GLY A 434 7.33 24.22 13.77
C GLY A 434 7.22 23.19 12.67
N GLU A 435 7.65 21.95 12.97
CA GLU A 435 7.53 20.83 12.04
C GLU A 435 6.06 20.43 11.86
N LEU A 436 5.28 20.38 12.94
CA LEU A 436 3.84 20.10 12.88
C LEU A 436 3.11 21.10 11.96
N GLY A 437 3.41 22.41 12.08
CA GLY A 437 2.82 23.42 11.20
C GLY A 437 3.05 23.11 9.72
N SER A 438 4.27 22.69 9.37
CA SER A 438 4.60 22.25 8.01
C SER A 438 3.82 20.99 7.60
N ARG A 439 3.71 20.00 8.49
CA ARG A 439 2.97 18.74 8.22
C ARG A 439 1.48 18.99 8.01
N LEU A 440 0.85 19.82 8.86
CA LEU A 440 -0.57 20.14 8.76
C LEU A 440 -0.93 20.87 7.45
N THR A 441 0.01 21.61 6.88
CA THR A 441 -0.17 22.39 5.64
C THR A 441 0.28 21.65 4.36
N GLY A 442 0.49 20.34 4.43
CA GLY A 442 0.82 19.49 3.28
C GLY A 442 2.31 19.41 2.97
N SER A 443 3.17 19.69 3.94
CA SER A 443 4.63 19.58 3.86
C SER A 443 5.25 20.41 2.73
N PRO A 444 5.03 21.74 2.70
CA PRO A 444 5.56 22.61 1.65
C PRO A 444 7.10 22.61 1.58
N ASP A 445 7.76 22.41 2.72
CA ASP A 445 9.22 22.24 2.84
C ASP A 445 9.76 21.05 2.03
N LEU A 446 8.94 20.00 1.83
CA LEU A 446 9.31 18.80 1.11
C LEU A 446 8.93 18.86 -0.39
N TYR A 447 7.80 19.47 -0.73
CA TYR A 447 7.19 19.29 -2.05
C TYR A 447 7.05 20.58 -2.87
N GLN A 448 6.99 21.76 -2.25
CA GLN A 448 6.71 23.00 -2.97
C GLN A 448 7.89 23.45 -3.86
N HIS A 449 9.11 23.25 -3.39
CA HIS A 449 10.32 23.72 -4.07
C HIS A 449 10.60 23.02 -5.41
N ASN A 450 10.10 21.79 -5.59
CA ASN A 450 10.26 21.00 -6.80
C ASN A 450 9.00 20.98 -7.69
N GLY A 451 8.03 21.87 -7.44
CA GLY A 451 6.82 22.05 -8.26
C GLY A 451 5.70 21.07 -7.94
N ARG A 452 5.86 20.18 -6.98
CA ARG A 452 4.79 19.28 -6.53
C ARG A 452 3.74 20.02 -5.71
N ARG A 453 2.67 19.34 -5.35
CA ARG A 453 1.49 19.88 -4.68
C ARG A 453 1.30 19.24 -3.30
N PRO A 454 0.38 19.75 -2.44
CA PRO A 454 0.10 19.15 -1.14
C PRO A 454 -0.25 17.66 -1.22
N TYR A 455 -0.92 17.24 -2.29
CA TYR A 455 -1.31 15.86 -2.51
C TYR A 455 -0.15 14.92 -2.94
N ALA A 456 1.08 15.43 -3.09
CA ALA A 456 2.27 14.58 -3.16
C ALA A 456 2.56 13.90 -1.81
N SER A 457 2.02 14.44 -0.73
CA SER A 457 2.10 13.86 0.61
C SER A 457 0.97 12.85 0.83
N ILE A 458 1.28 11.56 0.83
CA ILE A 458 0.40 10.55 1.42
C ILE A 458 0.65 10.57 2.92
N ASN A 459 -0.31 11.11 3.65
CA ASN A 459 -0.24 11.23 5.10
C ASN A 459 -0.74 9.95 5.75
N PHE A 460 0.00 9.42 6.69
CA PHE A 460 -0.41 8.27 7.50
C PHE A 460 0.13 8.40 8.92
N VAL A 461 -0.54 7.77 9.85
CA VAL A 461 -0.08 7.60 11.23
C VAL A 461 0.48 6.21 11.42
N THR A 462 -0.15 5.23 10.80
CA THR A 462 0.12 3.79 10.84
C THR A 462 -0.04 3.20 9.44
N ALA A 463 0.61 2.08 9.18
CA ALA A 463 0.51 1.30 7.95
C ALA A 463 0.49 -0.20 8.30
N HIS A 464 0.66 -1.08 7.31
CA HIS A 464 0.78 -2.52 7.55
C HIS A 464 1.98 -2.87 8.42
N ASP A 465 3.09 -2.13 8.28
CA ASP A 465 4.29 -2.21 9.10
C ASP A 465 4.24 -1.28 10.30
N GLY A 466 4.96 -1.63 11.36
CA GLY A 466 4.92 -0.88 12.61
C GLY A 466 3.71 -1.24 13.49
N PHE A 467 3.47 -0.45 14.52
CA PHE A 467 2.32 -0.61 15.41
C PHE A 467 1.01 -0.19 14.74
N THR A 468 -0.07 -0.92 15.02
CA THR A 468 -1.44 -0.44 14.78
C THR A 468 -1.73 0.82 15.60
N LEU A 469 -2.78 1.56 15.27
CA LEU A 469 -3.16 2.76 16.04
C LEU A 469 -3.45 2.46 17.52
N SER A 470 -4.01 1.30 17.82
CA SER A 470 -4.24 0.86 19.20
C SER A 470 -2.94 0.52 19.92
N ASP A 471 -2.02 -0.17 19.22
CA ASP A 471 -0.73 -0.56 19.80
C ASP A 471 0.19 0.65 19.98
N LEU A 472 0.11 1.63 19.07
CA LEU A 472 0.86 2.89 19.15
C LEU A 472 0.63 3.66 20.46
N VAL A 473 -0.54 3.52 21.05
CA VAL A 473 -0.93 4.17 22.32
C VAL A 473 -0.93 3.21 23.50
N SER A 474 -0.51 1.95 23.30
CA SER A 474 -0.56 0.90 24.33
C SER A 474 0.78 0.25 24.61
N TYR A 475 1.76 0.38 23.71
CA TYR A 475 3.07 -0.25 23.83
C TYR A 475 4.21 0.75 23.59
N ASN A 476 5.24 0.69 24.40
CA ASN A 476 6.51 1.37 24.14
C ASN A 476 7.49 0.44 23.43
N GLU A 477 7.47 -0.85 23.78
CA GLU A 477 8.36 -1.88 23.26
C GLU A 477 7.64 -2.79 22.27
N LYS A 478 8.37 -3.31 21.28
CA LYS A 478 7.82 -4.30 20.35
C LYS A 478 7.75 -5.69 20.99
N HIS A 479 6.75 -6.46 20.59
CA HIS A 479 6.49 -7.82 21.08
C HIS A 479 6.36 -8.82 19.91
N ASN A 480 7.49 -9.01 19.17
CA ASN A 480 7.56 -9.83 17.95
C ASN A 480 8.01 -11.28 18.22
N GLN A 481 7.98 -11.76 19.45
CA GLN A 481 8.51 -13.11 19.81
C GLN A 481 7.85 -14.22 18.99
N LEU A 482 6.60 -14.07 18.61
CA LEU A 482 5.84 -15.04 17.81
C LEU A 482 6.36 -15.17 16.36
N ASN A 483 7.15 -14.21 15.86
CA ASN A 483 7.79 -14.28 14.55
C ASN A 483 8.99 -15.25 14.50
N GLY A 484 9.46 -15.69 15.67
CA GLY A 484 10.56 -16.66 15.76
C GLY A 484 11.97 -16.08 15.57
N ASP A 485 12.12 -14.74 15.53
CA ASP A 485 13.41 -14.03 15.38
C ASP A 485 13.91 -13.41 16.70
N ALA A 486 13.51 -13.99 17.82
CA ALA A 486 13.88 -13.54 19.16
C ALA A 486 13.64 -12.03 19.41
N ASN A 487 12.60 -11.46 18.79
CA ASN A 487 12.25 -10.03 18.85
C ASN A 487 13.31 -9.09 18.25
N ASN A 488 14.15 -9.56 17.32
CA ASN A 488 15.16 -8.75 16.64
C ASN A 488 14.58 -8.00 15.41
N ASP A 489 13.52 -8.55 14.81
CA ASP A 489 12.82 -8.00 13.64
C ASP A 489 11.95 -6.78 14.00
N GLY A 490 11.58 -5.98 12.99
CA GLY A 490 10.78 -4.78 13.15
C GLY A 490 11.52 -3.58 13.75
N ASP A 491 10.89 -2.40 13.69
CA ASP A 491 11.50 -1.15 14.15
C ASP A 491 11.59 -1.10 15.68
N ASN A 492 12.71 -0.59 16.18
CA ASN A 492 12.92 -0.32 17.62
C ASN A 492 12.44 1.10 18.03
N ASN A 493 12.29 2.01 17.08
CA ASN A 493 11.91 3.41 17.33
C ASN A 493 10.50 3.71 16.80
N ASN A 494 9.48 3.20 17.48
CA ASN A 494 8.09 3.32 17.05
C ASN A 494 7.48 4.71 17.28
N LEU A 495 8.16 5.60 18.04
CA LEU A 495 7.62 6.89 18.50
C LEU A 495 6.25 6.71 19.20
N SER A 496 6.04 5.57 19.81
CA SER A 496 4.84 5.18 20.53
C SER A 496 4.86 5.65 21.98
N TRP A 497 3.71 5.58 22.62
CA TRP A 497 3.57 5.86 24.05
C TRP A 497 2.46 5.01 24.67
N ASN A 498 2.80 4.16 25.63
CA ASN A 498 1.87 3.23 26.29
C ASN A 498 0.85 3.91 27.22
N CYS A 499 0.88 5.25 27.35
CA CYS A 499 0.01 6.04 28.21
C CYS A 499 0.12 5.70 29.70
N GLY A 500 1.20 5.02 30.12
CA GLY A 500 1.50 4.76 31.53
C GLY A 500 1.61 3.27 31.91
N VAL A 501 1.09 2.36 31.09
CA VAL A 501 1.17 0.90 31.31
C VAL A 501 1.42 0.20 29.98
N GLU A 502 2.36 -0.73 29.97
CA GLU A 502 2.68 -1.55 28.80
C GLU A 502 1.59 -2.60 28.56
N GLY A 503 1.00 -2.60 27.36
CA GLY A 503 -0.03 -3.54 26.97
C GLY A 503 -1.43 -3.29 27.57
N PRO A 504 -2.31 -4.30 27.56
CA PRO A 504 -3.67 -4.19 28.07
C PRO A 504 -3.72 -3.81 29.55
N THR A 505 -4.74 -3.02 29.96
CA THR A 505 -4.96 -2.62 31.35
C THR A 505 -6.43 -2.40 31.63
N ASP A 506 -6.85 -2.65 32.89
CA ASP A 506 -8.21 -2.33 33.37
C ASP A 506 -8.30 -0.91 33.96
N ASP A 507 -7.22 -0.13 33.99
CA ASP A 507 -7.23 1.23 34.49
C ASP A 507 -8.07 2.15 33.57
N PRO A 508 -9.22 2.68 34.07
CA PRO A 508 -10.12 3.47 33.27
C PRO A 508 -9.54 4.81 32.83
N GLN A 509 -8.58 5.39 33.59
CA GLN A 509 -7.95 6.67 33.25
C GLN A 509 -6.97 6.49 32.10
N ILE A 510 -6.17 5.43 32.15
CA ILE A 510 -5.24 5.07 31.07
C ILE A 510 -6.01 4.75 29.79
N ASN A 511 -7.06 3.94 29.88
CA ASN A 511 -7.89 3.60 28.74
C ASN A 511 -8.57 4.84 28.14
N ALA A 512 -9.13 5.74 28.98
CA ALA A 512 -9.70 7.00 28.49
C ALA A 512 -8.65 7.89 27.78
N LEU A 513 -7.42 7.90 28.25
CA LEU A 513 -6.31 8.62 27.60
C LEU A 513 -5.92 7.97 26.26
N ARG A 514 -5.81 6.65 26.19
CA ARG A 514 -5.53 5.91 24.94
C ARG A 514 -6.61 6.16 23.88
N GLU A 515 -7.88 6.10 24.27
CA GLU A 515 -9.00 6.41 23.37
C GLU A 515 -8.96 7.85 22.86
N ARG A 516 -8.62 8.82 23.75
CA ARG A 516 -8.43 10.22 23.35
C ARG A 516 -7.27 10.39 22.37
N GLN A 517 -6.14 9.76 22.62
CA GLN A 517 -4.99 9.82 21.71
C GLN A 517 -5.32 9.23 20.34
N ARG A 518 -6.02 8.11 20.24
CA ARG A 518 -6.49 7.58 18.97
C ARG A 518 -7.38 8.58 18.22
N ARG A 519 -8.32 9.23 18.92
CA ARG A 519 -9.15 10.30 18.33
C ARG A 519 -8.30 11.49 17.86
N ASN A 520 -7.29 11.89 18.63
CA ASN A 520 -6.38 12.96 18.25
C ASN A 520 -5.62 12.63 16.95
N PHE A 521 -5.08 11.42 16.84
CA PHE A 521 -4.36 10.95 15.65
C PHE A 521 -5.23 10.98 14.41
N LEU A 522 -6.43 10.37 14.43
CA LEU A 522 -7.30 10.36 13.27
C LEU A 522 -7.85 11.74 12.93
N THR A 523 -8.19 12.56 13.93
CA THR A 523 -8.63 13.93 13.68
C THR A 523 -7.51 14.76 13.03
N THR A 524 -6.29 14.63 13.49
CA THR A 524 -5.12 15.28 12.88
C THR A 524 -4.91 14.81 11.44
N LEU A 525 -4.98 13.50 11.19
CA LEU A 525 -4.82 12.90 9.87
C LEU A 525 -5.83 13.47 8.87
N PHE A 526 -7.12 13.43 9.21
CA PHE A 526 -8.18 13.82 8.28
C PHE A 526 -8.35 15.35 8.14
N LEU A 527 -7.87 16.15 9.09
CA LEU A 527 -7.91 17.61 9.00
C LEU A 527 -6.61 18.23 8.46
N SER A 528 -5.58 17.43 8.16
CA SER A 528 -4.34 17.88 7.51
C SER A 528 -4.49 18.00 6.00
N GLN A 529 -3.72 18.93 5.38
CA GLN A 529 -3.54 18.92 3.93
C GLN A 529 -2.70 17.72 3.48
N GLY A 530 -2.93 17.24 2.27
CA GLY A 530 -2.33 16.02 1.72
C GLY A 530 -3.39 14.97 1.47
N VAL A 531 -2.99 13.74 1.21
CA VAL A 531 -3.87 12.58 0.97
C VAL A 531 -3.82 11.69 2.20
N PRO A 532 -4.91 11.53 2.95
CA PRO A 532 -4.91 10.64 4.10
C PRO A 532 -4.96 9.18 3.66
N MET A 533 -4.13 8.36 4.29
CA MET A 533 -4.17 6.90 4.22
C MET A 533 -4.50 6.34 5.61
N LEU A 534 -5.49 5.47 5.67
CA LEU A 534 -5.94 4.77 6.87
C LEU A 534 -5.54 3.30 6.76
N ALA A 535 -4.79 2.80 7.73
CA ALA A 535 -4.50 1.36 7.83
C ALA A 535 -5.78 0.59 8.23
N GLY A 536 -6.10 -0.44 7.47
CA GLY A 536 -7.33 -1.21 7.63
C GLY A 536 -7.46 -1.84 9.01
N GLY A 537 -8.57 -1.53 9.69
CA GLY A 537 -8.86 -1.97 11.04
C GLY A 537 -8.54 -0.95 12.14
N ASP A 538 -7.75 0.08 11.84
CA ASP A 538 -7.48 1.14 12.82
C ASP A 538 -8.73 1.88 13.22
N GLU A 539 -9.68 2.09 12.31
CA GLU A 539 -11.00 2.68 12.55
C GLU A 539 -11.86 1.84 13.50
N ARG A 540 -11.47 0.59 13.71
CA ARG A 540 -12.15 -0.37 14.58
C ARG A 540 -11.38 -0.64 15.88
N GLY A 541 -10.18 -0.08 15.99
CA GLY A 541 -9.30 -0.28 17.14
C GLY A 541 -8.58 -1.62 17.14
N ARG A 542 -8.22 -2.14 15.95
CA ARG A 542 -7.39 -3.34 15.78
C ARG A 542 -6.11 -3.25 16.59
N SER A 543 -5.70 -4.37 17.21
CA SER A 543 -4.42 -4.55 17.88
C SER A 543 -3.73 -5.79 17.34
N GLN A 544 -2.41 -5.74 17.23
CA GLN A 544 -1.52 -6.87 16.94
C GLN A 544 -0.79 -7.33 18.22
N ASN A 545 -1.32 -6.96 19.40
CA ASN A 545 -0.76 -7.30 20.71
C ASN A 545 0.69 -6.83 20.88
N GLY A 546 1.04 -5.69 20.29
CA GLY A 546 2.39 -5.13 20.32
C GLY A 546 3.36 -5.76 19.33
N ASN A 547 2.91 -6.63 18.45
CA ASN A 547 3.71 -7.07 17.30
C ASN A 547 3.73 -5.95 16.25
N ASN A 548 4.91 -5.38 16.00
CA ASN A 548 5.08 -4.29 15.03
C ASN A 548 5.66 -4.75 13.68
N ASN A 549 5.70 -6.06 13.45
CA ASN A 549 6.22 -6.65 12.22
C ASN A 549 5.50 -7.98 11.91
N ALA A 550 4.19 -7.93 11.78
CA ALA A 550 3.33 -9.12 11.66
C ALA A 550 3.38 -9.80 10.27
N TYR A 551 4.50 -9.64 9.53
CA TYR A 551 4.66 -10.11 8.15
C TYR A 551 4.46 -11.62 7.97
N CYS A 552 4.68 -12.40 9.01
CA CYS A 552 4.58 -13.86 9.01
C CYS A 552 3.42 -14.38 9.89
N GLN A 553 2.49 -13.54 10.32
CA GLN A 553 1.39 -13.89 11.22
C GLN A 553 0.07 -14.04 10.44
N ASP A 554 -0.11 -15.18 9.79
CA ASP A 554 -1.37 -15.54 9.10
C ASP A 554 -2.39 -16.13 10.07
N ASN A 555 -2.79 -15.33 11.06
CA ASN A 555 -3.69 -15.72 12.15
C ASN A 555 -4.42 -14.50 12.72
N GLU A 556 -5.10 -14.67 13.85
CA GLU A 556 -5.90 -13.66 14.53
C GLU A 556 -5.11 -12.42 14.99
N ILE A 557 -3.78 -12.46 15.01
CA ILE A 557 -2.94 -11.28 15.27
C ILE A 557 -3.11 -10.26 14.14
N SER A 558 -3.18 -10.75 12.89
CA SER A 558 -3.24 -9.92 11.68
C SER A 558 -4.64 -9.79 11.09
N TRP A 559 -5.50 -10.83 11.27
CA TRP A 559 -6.83 -10.81 10.70
C TRP A 559 -7.74 -9.81 11.44
N LEU A 560 -8.52 -9.06 10.68
CA LEU A 560 -9.43 -8.08 11.24
C LEU A 560 -10.57 -8.76 12.00
N ASP A 561 -10.71 -8.42 13.29
CA ASP A 561 -11.86 -8.83 14.09
C ASP A 561 -13.07 -7.93 13.76
N TRP A 562 -14.17 -8.57 13.41
CA TRP A 562 -15.44 -7.92 13.07
C TRP A 562 -16.44 -7.90 14.23
N MET A 563 -16.11 -8.51 15.35
CA MET A 563 -16.91 -8.38 16.59
C MET A 563 -16.65 -7.01 17.22
N HIS A 564 -17.67 -6.39 17.78
CA HIS A 564 -17.57 -5.01 18.27
C HIS A 564 -18.11 -4.89 19.68
N ASP A 565 -17.41 -4.07 20.47
CA ASP A 565 -17.97 -3.43 21.64
C ASP A 565 -18.52 -2.02 21.29
N GLU A 566 -19.22 -1.41 22.22
CA GLU A 566 -19.81 -0.08 22.07
C GLU A 566 -18.76 1.01 21.77
N LYS A 567 -17.57 0.89 22.34
CA LYS A 567 -16.46 1.86 22.15
C LYS A 567 -15.87 1.78 20.74
N GLN A 568 -15.73 0.57 20.21
CA GLN A 568 -15.26 0.34 18.84
C GLN A 568 -16.27 0.89 17.83
N ILE A 569 -17.57 0.71 18.07
CA ILE A 569 -18.64 1.30 17.26
C ILE A 569 -18.55 2.83 17.27
N GLN A 570 -18.42 3.44 18.45
CA GLN A 570 -18.29 4.89 18.60
C GLN A 570 -17.04 5.43 17.86
N PHE A 571 -15.94 4.71 17.91
CA PHE A 571 -14.71 5.10 17.24
C PHE A 571 -14.81 4.96 15.72
N LEU A 572 -15.45 3.91 15.20
CA LEU A 572 -15.77 3.75 13.78
C LEU A 572 -16.67 4.90 13.29
N GLU A 573 -17.71 5.26 14.06
CA GLU A 573 -18.61 6.37 13.73
C GLU A 573 -17.87 7.72 13.69
N LEU A 574 -16.95 7.96 14.61
CA LEU A 574 -16.10 9.14 14.57
C LEU A 574 -15.25 9.15 13.29
N THR A 575 -14.63 8.04 12.96
CA THR A 575 -13.76 7.92 11.77
C THR A 575 -14.55 8.19 10.49
N ARG A 576 -15.74 7.61 10.35
CA ARG A 576 -16.68 7.87 9.26
C ARG A 576 -17.00 9.36 9.16
N LYS A 577 -17.39 9.99 10.26
CA LYS A 577 -17.71 11.42 10.31
C LYS A 577 -16.52 12.30 9.92
N LEU A 578 -15.32 11.96 10.35
CA LEU A 578 -14.09 12.70 9.97
C LEU A 578 -13.82 12.62 8.47
N ILE A 579 -13.94 11.43 7.88
CA ILE A 579 -13.75 11.24 6.43
C ILE A 579 -14.82 12.02 5.64
N TRP A 580 -16.09 11.88 6.02
CA TRP A 580 -17.18 12.60 5.38
C TRP A 580 -17.06 14.12 5.56
N PHE A 581 -16.65 14.58 6.74
CA PHE A 581 -16.40 16.00 7.01
C PHE A 581 -15.30 16.55 6.10
N ARG A 582 -14.16 15.85 6.01
CA ARG A 582 -13.09 16.21 5.08
C ARG A 582 -13.58 16.28 3.63
N ASN A 583 -14.35 15.28 3.20
CA ASN A 583 -14.87 15.22 1.83
C ASN A 583 -15.88 16.34 1.53
N ALA A 584 -16.63 16.80 2.52
CA ALA A 584 -17.57 17.91 2.41
C ALA A 584 -16.87 19.28 2.37
N HIS A 585 -15.67 19.40 2.99
CA HIS A 585 -14.97 20.67 3.17
C HIS A 585 -13.67 20.76 2.35
N PRO A 586 -13.72 21.40 1.15
CA PRO A 586 -12.56 21.62 0.27
C PRO A 586 -11.36 22.29 0.93
N VAL A 587 -11.56 23.06 2.00
CA VAL A 587 -10.49 23.74 2.72
C VAL A 587 -9.47 22.76 3.33
N PHE A 588 -9.85 21.51 3.60
CA PHE A 588 -8.96 20.46 4.13
C PHE A 588 -8.29 19.61 3.03
N ARG A 589 -8.67 19.76 1.75
CA ARG A 589 -8.15 18.99 0.62
C ARG A 589 -7.77 19.87 -0.57
N ARG A 590 -7.03 20.94 -0.27
CA ARG A 590 -6.61 21.95 -1.27
C ARG A 590 -5.64 21.31 -2.28
N PRO A 591 -5.81 21.58 -3.60
CA PRO A 591 -4.84 21.17 -4.61
C PRO A 591 -3.61 22.08 -4.69
N LYS A 592 -3.58 23.20 -3.93
CA LYS A 592 -2.48 24.17 -3.90
C LYS A 592 -2.05 24.43 -2.46
N PHE A 593 -0.76 24.68 -2.26
CA PHE A 593 -0.24 25.11 -0.96
C PHE A 593 -0.81 26.47 -0.55
N PHE A 594 -0.86 26.69 0.76
CA PHE A 594 -1.14 28.01 1.32
C PHE A 594 -0.06 29.00 0.91
N GLN A 595 -0.44 30.25 0.68
CA GLN A 595 0.47 31.31 0.26
C GLN A 595 0.81 32.28 1.39
N GLY A 596 0.09 32.22 2.52
CA GLY A 596 0.19 33.18 3.60
C GLY A 596 -0.16 34.62 3.17
N ARG A 597 -0.84 34.77 2.02
CA ARG A 597 -1.17 36.07 1.42
C ARG A 597 -2.55 36.53 1.86
N ARG A 598 -2.68 37.86 2.03
CA ARG A 598 -3.98 38.47 2.28
C ARG A 598 -4.90 38.34 1.09
N ILE A 599 -6.17 38.03 1.37
CA ILE A 599 -7.23 38.01 0.37
C ILE A 599 -7.50 39.48 -0.06
N ARG A 600 -7.70 39.71 -1.37
CA ARG A 600 -8.04 41.04 -1.92
C ARG A 600 -9.26 41.62 -1.20
N GLY A 601 -9.07 42.69 -0.46
CA GLY A 601 -10.14 43.38 0.28
C GLY A 601 -10.42 42.84 1.70
N SER A 602 -9.59 41.96 2.23
CA SER A 602 -9.67 41.44 3.60
C SER A 602 -8.29 41.41 4.26
N GLU A 603 -8.26 41.49 5.56
CA GLU A 603 -7.05 41.28 6.38
C GLU A 603 -6.77 39.79 6.63
N ILE A 604 -7.73 38.91 6.31
CA ILE A 604 -7.63 37.46 6.52
C ILE A 604 -6.69 36.87 5.48
N ARG A 605 -5.77 36.02 5.91
CA ARG A 605 -4.91 35.18 5.07
C ARG A 605 -5.57 33.82 4.86
N ASP A 606 -5.09 33.06 3.90
CA ASP A 606 -5.56 31.71 3.65
C ASP A 606 -5.26 30.72 4.80
N VAL A 607 -4.18 30.96 5.56
CA VAL A 607 -3.84 30.30 6.82
C VAL A 607 -3.28 31.30 7.82
N MET A 608 -3.65 31.19 9.09
CA MET A 608 -3.10 31.98 10.21
C MET A 608 -2.88 31.06 11.42
N TRP A 609 -1.89 31.41 12.22
CA TRP A 609 -1.49 30.63 13.38
C TRP A 609 -1.55 31.49 14.65
N PHE A 610 -2.12 30.94 15.71
CA PHE A 610 -2.38 31.64 16.96
C PHE A 610 -1.77 30.94 18.15
N ASN A 611 -1.25 31.70 19.10
CA ASN A 611 -0.88 31.21 20.40
C ASN A 611 -2.11 31.15 21.35
N PRO A 612 -2.03 30.52 22.53
CA PRO A 612 -3.14 30.42 23.46
C PRO A 612 -3.71 31.78 23.92
N GLY A 613 -2.95 32.87 23.84
CA GLY A 613 -3.42 34.23 24.14
C GLY A 613 -4.26 34.87 23.02
N GLY A 614 -4.54 34.14 21.92
CA GLY A 614 -5.32 34.65 20.79
C GLY A 614 -4.55 35.56 19.83
N SER A 615 -3.26 35.74 20.05
CA SER A 615 -2.36 36.54 19.20
C SER A 615 -1.72 35.63 18.12
N GLU A 616 -1.34 36.25 16.99
CA GLU A 616 -0.59 35.54 15.96
C GLU A 616 0.77 35.06 16.51
N MET A 617 1.16 33.82 16.18
CA MET A 617 2.43 33.20 16.62
C MET A 617 3.64 34.04 16.21
N SER A 618 4.52 34.32 17.15
CA SER A 618 5.81 34.99 16.91
C SER A 618 6.89 34.00 16.45
N GLU A 619 7.99 34.52 15.86
CA GLU A 619 9.13 33.66 15.45
C GLU A 619 9.78 32.97 16.67
N GLU A 620 9.78 33.65 17.84
CA GLU A 620 10.31 33.05 19.07
C GLU A 620 9.45 31.91 19.58
N GLU A 621 8.12 32.01 19.46
CA GLU A 621 7.21 30.92 19.82
C GLU A 621 7.35 29.71 18.87
N TRP A 622 7.52 29.96 17.58
CA TRP A 622 7.81 28.87 16.60
C TRP A 622 9.14 28.16 16.90
N ALA A 623 10.13 28.87 17.38
CA ALA A 623 11.45 28.33 17.75
C ALA A 623 11.49 27.69 19.14
N SER A 624 10.45 27.93 19.96
CA SER A 624 10.42 27.48 21.37
C SER A 624 10.23 25.97 21.47
N PRO A 625 11.11 25.27 22.20
CA PRO A 625 10.94 23.82 22.40
C PRO A 625 9.76 23.45 23.31
N PHE A 626 9.25 24.42 24.09
CA PHE A 626 8.21 24.16 25.09
C PHE A 626 6.80 24.38 24.58
N VAL A 627 6.60 25.02 23.44
CA VAL A 627 5.27 25.24 22.86
C VAL A 627 4.68 23.91 22.37
N ARG A 628 3.53 23.53 22.94
CA ARG A 628 2.76 22.34 22.62
C ARG A 628 1.27 22.63 22.38
N CYS A 629 0.88 23.91 22.36
CA CYS A 629 -0.48 24.36 22.13
C CYS A 629 -0.51 25.44 21.06
N ILE A 630 -1.37 25.25 20.04
CA ILE A 630 -1.42 26.13 18.87
C ILE A 630 -2.84 26.15 18.28
N GLY A 631 -3.21 27.31 17.70
CA GLY A 631 -4.41 27.45 16.88
C GLY A 631 -4.06 27.62 15.40
N MET A 632 -4.73 26.90 14.51
CA MET A 632 -4.63 27.03 13.05
C MET A 632 -5.96 27.47 12.48
N LEU A 633 -6.02 28.67 11.91
CA LEU A 633 -7.19 29.17 11.18
C LEU A 633 -7.01 28.88 9.70
N LEU A 634 -8.04 28.27 9.10
CA LEU A 634 -8.14 27.98 7.67
C LEU A 634 -9.31 28.77 7.09
N SER A 635 -9.04 29.68 6.16
CA SER A 635 -10.07 30.51 5.54
C SER A 635 -10.71 29.78 4.35
N GLY A 636 -12.01 29.58 4.43
CA GLY A 636 -12.82 28.99 3.35
C GLY A 636 -13.02 29.90 2.14
N ASP A 637 -12.84 31.21 2.31
CA ASP A 637 -12.94 32.17 1.20
C ASP A 637 -11.66 32.28 0.35
N ALA A 638 -10.55 31.69 0.83
CA ALA A 638 -9.21 31.79 0.24
C ALA A 638 -8.70 30.51 -0.41
N ILE A 639 -9.56 29.65 -0.92
CA ILE A 639 -9.15 28.37 -1.49
C ILE A 639 -8.39 28.57 -2.82
N ASP A 640 -8.66 29.64 -3.58
CA ASP A 640 -7.99 30.02 -4.84
C ASP A 640 -7.99 28.88 -5.91
N VAL A 641 -9.13 28.22 -6.02
CA VAL A 641 -9.36 27.14 -6.97
C VAL A 641 -10.75 27.36 -7.62
N LEU A 642 -10.86 27.04 -8.90
CA LEU A 642 -12.12 27.05 -9.62
C LEU A 642 -12.73 25.64 -9.66
N SER A 643 -14.06 25.57 -9.64
CA SER A 643 -14.79 24.35 -9.94
C SER A 643 -14.63 23.96 -11.41
N PHE A 644 -15.13 22.80 -11.78
CA PHE A 644 -15.14 22.38 -13.19
C PHE A 644 -15.95 23.31 -14.10
N GLU A 645 -16.96 24.00 -13.54
CA GLU A 645 -17.75 25.02 -14.24
C GLU A 645 -17.08 26.41 -14.28
N GLY A 646 -15.88 26.56 -13.68
CA GLY A 646 -15.14 27.82 -13.64
C GLY A 646 -15.53 28.75 -12.48
N GLU A 647 -16.36 28.29 -11.54
CA GLU A 647 -16.79 29.09 -10.38
C GLU A 647 -15.76 28.96 -9.23
N PRO A 648 -15.50 30.04 -8.48
CA PRO A 648 -14.61 29.98 -7.31
C PRO A 648 -15.13 28.98 -6.26
N ILE A 649 -14.28 28.02 -5.85
CA ILE A 649 -14.60 27.13 -4.75
C ILE A 649 -14.48 27.92 -3.44
N ARG A 650 -15.54 27.91 -2.64
CA ARG A 650 -15.60 28.49 -1.32
C ARG A 650 -16.03 27.44 -0.30
N ASP A 651 -15.66 27.66 0.95
CA ASP A 651 -15.95 26.78 2.07
C ASP A 651 -16.21 27.60 3.35
N ASP A 652 -16.49 26.95 4.43
CA ASP A 652 -16.51 27.54 5.75
C ASP A 652 -15.08 27.84 6.25
N THR A 653 -14.98 28.77 7.18
CA THR A 653 -13.71 29.09 7.85
C THR A 653 -13.64 28.34 9.17
N PHE A 654 -12.53 27.65 9.40
CA PHE A 654 -12.32 26.82 10.59
C PHE A 654 -11.12 27.28 11.42
N LEU A 655 -11.24 27.08 12.73
CA LEU A 655 -10.16 27.23 13.69
C LEU A 655 -9.92 25.91 14.39
N LEU A 656 -8.76 25.31 14.14
CA LEU A 656 -8.30 24.07 14.76
C LEU A 656 -7.40 24.43 15.93
N LEU A 657 -7.81 24.08 17.16
CA LEU A 657 -7.04 24.25 18.39
C LEU A 657 -6.45 22.92 18.81
N ILE A 658 -5.13 22.87 19.00
CA ILE A 658 -4.39 21.64 19.30
C ILE A 658 -3.57 21.84 20.57
N ASN A 659 -3.73 20.96 21.55
CA ASN A 659 -2.97 20.95 22.79
C ASN A 659 -2.38 19.57 23.08
N ALA A 660 -1.08 19.40 22.86
CA ALA A 660 -0.36 18.17 23.24
C ALA A 660 0.21 18.23 24.67
N HIS A 661 0.06 19.35 25.40
CA HIS A 661 0.42 19.42 26.79
C HIS A 661 -0.53 18.55 27.64
N TYR A 662 -0.05 18.03 28.76
CA TYR A 662 -0.87 17.14 29.62
C TYR A 662 -1.93 17.90 30.45
N GLU A 663 -1.74 19.21 30.67
CA GLU A 663 -2.72 20.05 31.36
C GLU A 663 -3.66 20.78 30.40
N PRO A 664 -4.91 21.06 30.83
CA PRO A 664 -5.78 21.96 30.09
C PRO A 664 -5.18 23.35 29.96
N ILE A 665 -5.35 23.96 28.78
CA ILE A 665 -4.88 25.31 28.48
C ILE A 665 -6.08 26.14 28.02
N PRO A 666 -6.36 27.33 28.67
CA PRO A 666 -7.35 28.27 28.15
C PRO A 666 -6.82 28.85 26.83
N PHE A 667 -7.65 28.92 25.82
CA PHE A 667 -7.32 29.47 24.52
C PHE A 667 -8.27 30.60 24.16
N VAL A 668 -7.74 31.82 24.08
CA VAL A 668 -8.50 33.02 23.70
C VAL A 668 -8.82 32.96 22.20
N LEU A 669 -10.10 33.05 21.85
CA LEU A 669 -10.51 32.99 20.45
C LEU A 669 -10.14 34.25 19.68
N PRO A 670 -9.45 34.14 18.54
CA PRO A 670 -9.05 35.29 17.75
C PRO A 670 -10.25 35.93 17.03
N GLY A 671 -10.13 37.20 16.68
CA GLY A 671 -11.08 37.92 15.84
C GLY A 671 -11.46 39.29 16.37
N GLN A 672 -12.25 40.04 15.59
CA GLN A 672 -12.80 41.34 15.95
C GLN A 672 -14.12 41.18 16.73
N GLU A 673 -14.58 42.23 17.42
CA GLU A 673 -15.89 42.28 18.06
C GLU A 673 -17.00 41.87 17.04
N GLN A 674 -17.97 41.03 17.47
CA GLN A 674 -19.08 40.50 16.71
C GLN A 674 -18.80 39.22 15.86
N ILE A 675 -17.60 38.63 15.97
CA ILE A 675 -17.36 37.28 15.39
C ILE A 675 -17.83 36.24 16.39
N GLU A 676 -18.63 35.27 15.92
CA GLU A 676 -19.12 34.11 16.67
C GLU A 676 -18.50 32.84 16.12
N TRP A 677 -17.97 32.02 17.01
CA TRP A 677 -17.43 30.71 16.74
C TRP A 677 -18.35 29.62 17.26
N GLN A 678 -18.43 28.53 16.56
CA GLN A 678 -19.19 27.35 16.95
C GLN A 678 -18.25 26.15 17.11
N LEU A 679 -18.10 25.65 18.35
CA LEU A 679 -17.32 24.42 18.62
C LEU A 679 -18.14 23.23 18.11
N ILE A 680 -17.60 22.52 17.10
CA ILE A 680 -18.27 21.40 16.42
C ILE A 680 -17.65 20.06 16.76
N LEU A 681 -16.35 20.04 17.12
CA LEU A 681 -15.62 18.81 17.47
C LEU A 681 -14.71 19.06 18.67
N ASP A 682 -14.69 18.09 19.61
CA ASP A 682 -13.80 18.05 20.77
C ASP A 682 -13.40 16.59 21.04
N THR A 683 -12.09 16.29 20.93
CA THR A 683 -11.57 14.93 21.12
C THR A 683 -11.61 14.46 22.58
N MET A 684 -11.92 15.32 23.54
CA MET A 684 -12.22 14.95 24.92
C MET A 684 -13.49 14.09 25.01
N GLY A 685 -14.49 14.41 24.18
CA GLY A 685 -15.73 13.64 24.11
C GLY A 685 -15.56 12.31 23.37
N PRO A 686 -16.29 11.25 23.74
CA PRO A 686 -16.17 9.93 23.12
C PRO A 686 -16.57 9.93 21.63
N ASN A 687 -17.53 10.76 21.25
CA ASN A 687 -18.01 10.88 19.87
C ASN A 687 -17.24 11.89 19.02
N GLY A 688 -16.34 12.68 19.62
CA GLY A 688 -15.61 13.76 18.95
C GLY A 688 -16.53 14.90 18.53
N PHE A 689 -17.37 14.70 17.51
CA PHE A 689 -18.36 15.68 17.06
C PHE A 689 -19.45 15.90 18.10
N LEU A 690 -19.77 17.17 18.38
CA LEU A 690 -20.79 17.56 19.34
C LEU A 690 -22.20 17.43 18.69
N ALA A 691 -23.13 16.81 19.43
CA ALA A 691 -24.54 16.74 19.01
C ALA A 691 -25.19 18.15 19.00
N GLU A 692 -24.82 18.97 19.98
CA GLU A 692 -25.23 20.36 20.07
C GLU A 692 -23.96 21.22 20.12
N PRO A 693 -23.62 21.92 19.00
CA PRO A 693 -22.49 22.82 18.97
C PRO A 693 -22.59 23.96 19.98
N LYS A 694 -21.46 24.27 20.61
CA LYS A 694 -21.37 25.36 21.59
C LYS A 694 -20.91 26.65 20.93
N LYS A 695 -21.55 27.76 21.26
CA LYS A 695 -21.22 29.08 20.71
C LYS A 695 -20.31 29.85 21.63
N PHE A 696 -19.36 30.57 21.05
CA PHE A 696 -18.38 31.44 21.71
C PHE A 696 -18.24 32.73 20.90
N ALA A 697 -18.06 33.83 21.59
CA ALA A 697 -17.68 35.09 20.95
C ALA A 697 -16.14 35.18 20.76
N SER A 698 -15.71 35.99 19.83
CA SER A 698 -14.29 36.39 19.77
C SER A 698 -13.84 37.04 21.08
N GLY A 699 -12.68 36.64 21.60
CA GLY A 699 -12.18 37.04 22.90
C GLY A 699 -12.61 36.12 24.06
N ASP A 700 -13.56 35.20 23.85
CA ASP A 700 -13.88 34.21 24.88
C ASP A 700 -12.76 33.17 25.04
N ASP A 701 -12.66 32.61 26.23
CA ASP A 701 -11.76 31.50 26.54
C ASP A 701 -12.41 30.16 26.26
N VAL A 702 -11.79 29.38 25.40
CA VAL A 702 -12.10 27.94 25.24
C VAL A 702 -11.14 27.16 26.12
N HIS A 703 -11.66 26.39 27.08
CA HIS A 703 -10.86 25.46 27.88
C HIS A 703 -10.49 24.24 27.08
N LEU A 704 -9.34 24.31 26.41
CA LEU A 704 -8.80 23.19 25.61
C LEU A 704 -8.21 22.13 26.54
N GLY A 705 -8.79 20.94 26.55
CA GLY A 705 -8.36 19.85 27.43
C GLY A 705 -6.88 19.47 27.23
N GLY A 706 -6.27 18.89 28.26
CA GLY A 706 -4.92 18.33 28.12
C GLY A 706 -4.91 17.16 27.13
N ARG A 707 -3.95 17.15 26.21
CA ARG A 707 -3.85 16.19 25.10
C ARG A 707 -5.17 16.07 24.33
N ALA A 708 -5.65 17.20 23.82
CA ALA A 708 -6.91 17.29 23.11
C ALA A 708 -6.83 18.24 21.91
N LEU A 709 -7.79 18.08 21.02
CA LEU A 709 -7.98 18.88 19.82
C LEU A 709 -9.43 19.32 19.75
N CYS A 710 -9.66 20.59 19.44
CA CYS A 710 -10.98 21.17 19.18
C CYS A 710 -11.03 21.78 17.77
N LEU A 711 -12.19 21.65 17.13
CA LEU A 711 -12.48 22.31 15.86
C LEU A 711 -13.65 23.27 16.03
N LEU A 712 -13.42 24.53 15.71
CA LEU A 712 -14.43 25.57 15.69
C LEU A 712 -14.70 26.02 14.26
N GLN A 713 -15.96 26.29 13.97
CA GLN A 713 -16.44 26.84 12.70
C GLN A 713 -16.87 28.29 12.91
N LEU A 714 -16.50 29.16 12.00
CA LEU A 714 -16.92 30.56 12.02
C LEU A 714 -18.39 30.68 11.64
N VAL A 715 -19.20 31.27 12.52
CA VAL A 715 -20.61 31.58 12.26
C VAL A 715 -20.67 32.94 11.57
N SER A 716 -20.89 32.95 10.25
CA SER A 716 -21.10 34.19 9.51
C SER A 716 -22.61 34.44 9.33
N GLY A 717 -23.06 35.72 9.48
CA GLY A 717 -24.47 36.12 9.37
C GLY A 717 -25.21 35.57 8.13
N ALA A 718 -26.30 36.10 7.66
CA ALA A 718 -27.27 35.61 6.64
C ALA A 718 -26.83 34.59 5.55
N GLN A 719 -25.53 34.46 5.27
CA GLN A 719 -24.98 33.42 4.37
C GLN A 719 -24.87 32.03 5.02
N ALA A 720 -24.76 31.97 6.36
CA ALA A 720 -24.66 30.68 7.10
C ALA A 720 -25.97 29.90 7.02
N GLN A 721 -27.14 30.56 7.07
CA GLN A 721 -28.43 29.88 6.99
C GLN A 721 -28.68 29.20 5.64
N ALA A 722 -28.32 29.86 4.53
CA ALA A 722 -28.46 29.28 3.20
C ALA A 722 -27.50 28.09 2.96
N ARG A 723 -26.29 28.13 3.57
CA ARG A 723 -25.30 27.07 3.50
C ARG A 723 -25.65 25.89 4.43
N GLU A 724 -26.19 26.16 5.62
CA GLU A 724 -26.68 25.13 6.55
C GLU A 724 -27.84 24.33 5.94
N GLU A 725 -28.76 24.99 5.23
CA GLU A 725 -29.79 24.30 4.46
C GLU A 725 -29.22 23.50 3.27
N SER A 726 -28.18 24.01 2.61
CA SER A 726 -27.47 23.29 1.55
C SER A 726 -26.69 22.10 2.11
N TRP A 727 -26.10 22.24 3.29
CA TRP A 727 -25.39 21.17 3.98
C TRP A 727 -26.36 20.07 4.43
N LYS A 728 -27.49 20.45 5.07
CA LYS A 728 -28.57 19.50 5.44
C LYS A 728 -29.18 18.79 4.23
N LYS A 729 -29.24 19.43 3.07
CA LYS A 729 -29.70 18.81 1.82
C LYS A 729 -28.70 17.88 1.15
N ARG A 730 -27.38 18.06 1.39
CA ARG A 730 -26.33 17.18 0.87
C ARG A 730 -26.02 16.01 1.79
N HIS A 731 -26.38 16.12 3.05
CA HIS A 731 -26.27 15.02 4.01
C HIS A 731 -27.61 14.29 3.97
N VAL A 732 -27.66 13.25 3.12
CA VAL A 732 -28.64 12.17 3.31
C VAL A 732 -28.47 11.71 4.74
N GLU A 733 -29.49 11.84 5.56
CA GLU A 733 -29.55 11.24 6.88
C GLU A 733 -29.26 9.75 6.70
N PHE A 734 -28.05 9.33 6.97
CA PHE A 734 -27.81 7.93 7.27
C PHE A 734 -28.43 7.71 8.64
N PRO A 735 -29.42 6.84 8.77
CA PRO A 735 -29.91 6.48 10.09
C PRO A 735 -28.70 5.95 10.87
N PRO A 736 -28.53 6.36 12.13
CA PRO A 736 -27.50 5.77 12.97
C PRO A 736 -27.72 4.26 12.97
N ILE A 737 -26.67 3.50 12.75
CA ILE A 737 -26.71 2.04 12.91
C ILE A 737 -27.05 1.83 14.38
N THR A 738 -28.26 1.39 14.66
CA THR A 738 -28.66 1.09 16.04
C THR A 738 -28.00 -0.22 16.44
N ALA A 739 -27.62 -0.33 17.71
CA ALA A 739 -27.09 -1.58 18.28
C ALA A 739 -28.06 -2.78 18.09
N GLU A 740 -29.34 -2.53 17.81
CA GLU A 740 -30.34 -3.52 17.44
C GLU A 740 -30.23 -4.00 16.01
N GLU A 741 -29.92 -3.09 15.05
CA GLU A 741 -29.72 -3.45 13.66
C GLU A 741 -28.39 -4.21 13.45
N GLU A 742 -27.36 -3.89 14.23
CA GLU A 742 -26.11 -4.67 14.22
C GLU A 742 -26.28 -6.06 14.84
N ARG A 743 -27.09 -6.19 15.91
CA ARG A 743 -27.44 -7.50 16.50
C ARG A 743 -28.32 -8.33 15.58
N ALA A 744 -29.23 -7.70 14.82
CA ALA A 744 -30.13 -8.40 13.91
C ALA A 744 -29.39 -8.90 12.63
N ARG A 745 -28.24 -8.35 12.30
CA ARG A 745 -27.37 -8.83 11.21
C ARG A 745 -26.43 -9.97 11.63
N GLY A 746 -26.34 -10.25 12.93
CA GLY A 746 -25.53 -11.31 13.52
C GLY A 746 -26.29 -12.58 13.87
N THR A 747 -27.52 -12.81 13.33
CA THR A 747 -28.28 -14.07 13.47
C THR A 747 -28.47 -14.78 12.14
#